data_647fe344c55dfec24ee634b5d26fd4fa
#
_entry.id   647fe344c55dfec24ee634b5d26fd4fa
#
_cell.length_a   1.000
_cell.length_b   1.000
_cell.length_c   1.000
_cell.angle_alpha   90.00
_cell.angle_beta   90.00
_cell.angle_gamma   90.00
#
_symmetry.space_group_name_H-M   'P 1'
#
loop_
_entity.id
_entity.type
_entity.pdbx_description
1 polymer ?
#
loop_
_entity_poly.entity_id
_entity_poly.type
_entity_poly.pdbx_seq_one_letter_code
_entity_poly.pdbx_strand_id
1 'polypeptide(L)'
;MKYKKMLIIFLNLLYLELIYHLFIFNSFKLKHIFLITIFTVLSTIFIDLITSLFTKKVNKWLMIIINCFLSVLFIAQIINYRFYGNVISIYSIIHGGQVFGFLSAIFSVLWQNITCVILLLIPIPLYIIFNKKIETDNLSWKVILKKNGLLIIVFILSLLSLQTDKKEIYSAKNLYYYRHAPLETVKKLGMLTTLRLDLERTITGFEENLTKVTNLNLPEVKEDTKNEDKIKYNIENIDFLKLAEEETKTEIKNIHYYMANETPTKQNKYTGMFKNKNLIVITAEAFSPIAVNEALTPTLYKLVNQGFTFTNFYSPIYYVSTSDGEYVSLTSLLPKESVWSFYKSSKNYLPYVYGNVFKNLGYETYAFHDGQYKYYDRNLSHPNMGYKYMACGNGLEKLMNCKKWPQSDLEMINATFDMYSNEEKFVAYYMSISGHLEYNFYGNNMANKNKALVADTKYSDKIKAYIACQIELDKALEELINKLKEKDILDDTVIVLSADHYPYGLTNDDINSVTPLEDAKFDIHKNNLIIWSNTMKKNIKIDKIAESLDILPTILNLFGINYDSRLLIGKDILSDTDGLVILNDRSWITKYGKYNASTQKFTSLTEEEIPENYVNKINEIVANKFVISKNILDTNYYKHVFKEEQ
;
A
#
# COMPACT_ATOMS: atom_id res chain seq x y z
N MET A 1 18.36 -33.24 -33.23
CA MET A 1 18.91 -31.89 -32.91
C MET A 1 17.95 -30.71 -33.11
N LYS A 2 16.77 -30.97 -33.68
CA LYS A 2 15.71 -29.98 -34.05
C LYS A 2 15.13 -29.15 -32.89
N TYR A 3 15.30 -29.56 -31.63
CA TYR A 3 14.71 -28.90 -30.44
C TYR A 3 15.74 -28.19 -29.53
N LYS A 4 17.01 -28.05 -29.97
CA LYS A 4 18.07 -27.44 -29.14
C LYS A 4 17.74 -25.99 -28.78
N LYS A 5 17.18 -25.20 -29.72
CA LYS A 5 16.80 -23.80 -29.45
C LYS A 5 15.72 -23.72 -28.38
N MET A 6 14.64 -24.48 -28.52
CA MET A 6 13.54 -24.50 -27.55
C MET A 6 14.00 -24.94 -26.16
N LEU A 7 14.91 -25.96 -26.09
CA LEU A 7 15.49 -26.38 -24.81
C LEU A 7 16.33 -25.29 -24.14
N ILE A 8 17.10 -24.53 -24.91
CA ILE A 8 17.92 -23.43 -24.39
C ILE A 8 17.02 -22.30 -23.87
N ILE A 9 15.95 -21.93 -24.61
CA ILE A 9 14.98 -20.95 -24.16
C ILE A 9 14.34 -21.42 -22.83
N PHE A 10 13.89 -22.66 -22.77
CA PHE A 10 13.29 -23.26 -21.58
C PHE A 10 14.23 -23.20 -20.37
N LEU A 11 15.47 -23.64 -20.53
CA LEU A 11 16.46 -23.65 -19.46
C LEU A 11 16.76 -22.23 -18.96
N ASN A 12 16.86 -21.25 -19.86
CA ASN A 12 17.09 -19.86 -19.49
C ASN A 12 15.89 -19.28 -18.71
N LEU A 13 14.65 -19.49 -19.19
CA LEU A 13 13.46 -18.99 -18.52
C LEU A 13 13.27 -19.65 -17.15
N LEU A 14 13.39 -20.97 -17.08
CA LEU A 14 13.28 -21.71 -15.82
C LEU A 14 14.37 -21.29 -14.83
N TYR A 15 15.58 -21.06 -15.30
CA TYR A 15 16.68 -20.55 -14.47
C TYR A 15 16.33 -19.19 -13.86
N LEU A 16 15.85 -18.21 -14.65
CA LEU A 16 15.45 -16.90 -14.16
C LEU A 16 14.33 -17.01 -13.11
N GLU A 17 13.30 -17.84 -13.38
CA GLU A 17 12.21 -18.09 -12.44
C GLU A 17 12.72 -18.68 -11.11
N LEU A 18 13.60 -19.68 -11.15
CA LEU A 18 14.12 -20.34 -9.96
C LEU A 18 15.06 -19.44 -9.15
N ILE A 19 15.92 -18.66 -9.81
CA ILE A 19 16.78 -17.67 -9.12
C ILE A 19 15.91 -16.63 -8.43
N TYR A 20 14.90 -16.08 -9.11
CA TYR A 20 13.98 -15.12 -8.49
C TYR A 20 13.30 -15.71 -7.25
N HIS A 21 12.75 -16.93 -7.37
CA HIS A 21 12.10 -17.61 -6.24
C HIS A 21 13.03 -17.86 -5.07
N LEU A 22 14.28 -18.23 -5.33
CA LEU A 22 15.28 -18.47 -4.29
C LEU A 22 15.56 -17.22 -3.45
N PHE A 23 15.68 -16.06 -4.12
CA PHE A 23 16.04 -14.81 -3.43
C PHE A 23 14.86 -14.09 -2.78
N ILE A 24 13.63 -14.35 -3.25
CA ILE A 24 12.42 -13.66 -2.78
C ILE A 24 11.64 -14.48 -1.75
N PHE A 25 11.37 -15.75 -2.04
CA PHE A 25 10.48 -16.56 -1.20
C PHE A 25 11.22 -17.50 -0.24
N ASN A 26 12.48 -17.76 -0.49
CA ASN A 26 13.34 -18.68 0.30
C ASN A 26 12.63 -20.02 0.65
N SER A 27 11.66 -20.43 -0.14
CA SER A 27 10.91 -21.67 0.04
C SER A 27 10.40 -22.23 -1.29
N PHE A 28 10.53 -23.54 -1.47
CA PHE A 28 10.06 -24.24 -2.66
C PHE A 28 9.07 -25.33 -2.26
N LYS A 29 7.79 -25.18 -2.63
CA LYS A 29 6.82 -26.28 -2.61
C LYS A 29 6.88 -26.99 -3.95
N LEU A 30 7.08 -28.32 -3.97
CA LEU A 30 7.21 -29.10 -5.21
C LEU A 30 6.04 -28.88 -6.19
N LYS A 31 4.81 -28.76 -5.67
CA LYS A 31 3.63 -28.45 -6.50
C LYS A 31 3.73 -27.12 -7.23
N HIS A 32 4.34 -26.09 -6.62
CA HIS A 32 4.51 -24.78 -7.25
C HIS A 32 5.60 -24.83 -8.31
N ILE A 33 6.74 -25.51 -8.02
CA ILE A 33 7.79 -25.74 -9.04
C ILE A 33 7.23 -26.44 -10.25
N PHE A 34 6.38 -27.44 -10.05
CA PHE A 34 5.70 -28.15 -11.14
C PHE A 34 4.83 -27.20 -12.00
N LEU A 35 4.01 -26.37 -11.36
CA LEU A 35 3.16 -25.39 -12.05
C LEU A 35 4.02 -24.35 -12.81
N ILE A 36 5.01 -23.76 -12.14
CA ILE A 36 5.94 -22.80 -12.76
C ILE A 36 6.60 -23.44 -13.99
N THR A 37 7.06 -24.67 -13.87
CA THR A 37 7.71 -25.40 -14.99
C THR A 37 6.78 -25.55 -16.19
N ILE A 38 5.53 -25.96 -15.98
CA ILE A 38 4.55 -26.13 -17.08
C ILE A 38 4.27 -24.77 -17.75
N PHE A 39 4.03 -23.72 -16.99
CA PHE A 39 3.80 -22.38 -17.54
C PHE A 39 5.06 -21.79 -18.20
N THR A 40 6.25 -22.13 -17.72
CA THR A 40 7.52 -21.79 -18.38
C THR A 40 7.66 -22.50 -19.73
N VAL A 41 7.24 -23.75 -19.86
CA VAL A 41 7.19 -24.45 -21.17
C VAL A 41 6.26 -23.71 -22.13
N LEU A 42 5.09 -23.26 -21.68
CA LEU A 42 4.17 -22.48 -22.49
C LEU A 42 4.84 -21.18 -23.01
N SER A 43 5.47 -20.41 -22.12
CA SER A 43 6.21 -19.19 -22.48
C SER A 43 7.37 -19.49 -23.44
N THR A 44 8.05 -20.61 -23.25
CA THR A 44 9.12 -21.08 -24.14
C THR A 44 8.63 -21.30 -25.58
N ILE A 45 7.52 -22.04 -25.77
CA ILE A 45 6.95 -22.33 -27.08
C ILE A 45 6.51 -21.03 -27.75
N PHE A 46 5.90 -20.10 -26.98
CA PHE A 46 5.48 -18.80 -27.48
C PHE A 46 6.65 -17.94 -27.97
N ILE A 47 7.73 -17.81 -27.19
CA ILE A 47 8.95 -17.09 -27.60
C ILE A 47 9.60 -17.76 -28.81
N ASP A 48 9.68 -19.09 -28.80
CA ASP A 48 10.25 -19.84 -29.94
C ASP A 48 9.42 -19.69 -31.21
N LEU A 49 8.10 -19.67 -31.12
CA LEU A 49 7.18 -19.40 -32.21
C LEU A 49 7.41 -18.02 -32.82
N ILE A 50 7.32 -16.95 -31.99
CA ILE A 50 7.49 -15.56 -32.43
C ILE A 50 8.87 -15.38 -33.10
N THR A 51 9.92 -15.80 -32.44
CA THR A 51 11.28 -15.63 -32.99
C THR A 51 11.52 -16.43 -34.28
N SER A 52 10.79 -17.52 -34.47
CA SER A 52 10.85 -18.32 -35.70
C SER A 52 10.14 -17.71 -36.93
N LEU A 53 9.37 -16.64 -36.73
CA LEU A 53 8.76 -15.86 -37.82
C LEU A 53 9.79 -15.02 -38.60
N PHE A 54 11.00 -14.89 -38.07
CA PHE A 54 12.05 -14.04 -38.63
C PHE A 54 13.19 -14.87 -39.26
N THR A 55 13.99 -14.21 -40.12
CA THR A 55 15.18 -14.82 -40.71
C THR A 55 16.17 -15.27 -39.62
N LYS A 56 17.04 -16.23 -39.98
CA LYS A 56 18.02 -16.79 -39.00
C LYS A 56 18.89 -15.74 -38.34
N LYS A 57 19.30 -14.70 -39.06
CA LYS A 57 20.12 -13.61 -38.54
C LYS A 57 19.32 -12.76 -37.56
N VAL A 58 18.11 -12.34 -37.90
CA VAL A 58 17.21 -11.56 -37.05
C VAL A 58 16.80 -12.35 -35.82
N ASN A 59 16.47 -13.63 -35.96
CA ASN A 59 16.13 -14.52 -34.85
C ASN A 59 17.23 -14.55 -33.77
N LYS A 60 18.52 -14.67 -34.19
CA LYS A 60 19.65 -14.63 -33.21
C LYS A 60 19.74 -13.34 -32.46
N TRP A 61 19.57 -12.20 -33.12
CA TRP A 61 19.58 -10.89 -32.45
C TRP A 61 18.37 -10.70 -31.55
N LEU A 62 17.18 -11.11 -32.00
CA LEU A 62 15.97 -11.07 -31.15
C LEU A 62 16.13 -11.88 -29.87
N MET A 63 16.75 -13.05 -29.97
CA MET A 63 16.99 -13.86 -28.76
C MET A 63 17.96 -13.21 -27.80
N ILE A 64 18.98 -12.48 -28.26
CA ILE A 64 19.86 -11.69 -27.38
C ILE A 64 19.05 -10.58 -26.70
N ILE A 65 18.28 -9.83 -27.49
CA ILE A 65 17.43 -8.73 -26.97
C ILE A 65 16.43 -9.27 -25.94
N ILE A 66 15.77 -10.39 -26.22
CA ILE A 66 14.82 -11.02 -25.29
C ILE A 66 15.52 -11.45 -23.99
N ASN A 67 16.70 -12.08 -24.07
CA ASN A 67 17.43 -12.45 -22.84
C ASN A 67 17.87 -11.23 -22.03
N CYS A 68 18.36 -10.17 -22.68
CA CYS A 68 18.69 -8.90 -22.00
C CYS A 68 17.46 -8.28 -21.34
N PHE A 69 16.36 -8.18 -22.08
CA PHE A 69 15.10 -7.63 -21.56
C PHE A 69 14.59 -8.41 -20.35
N LEU A 70 14.54 -9.74 -20.43
CA LEU A 70 14.08 -10.58 -19.32
C LEU A 70 15.00 -10.48 -18.09
N SER A 71 16.32 -10.52 -18.28
CA SER A 71 17.25 -10.34 -17.16
C SER A 71 17.05 -8.99 -16.46
N VAL A 72 16.96 -7.90 -17.23
CA VAL A 72 16.69 -6.56 -16.67
C VAL A 72 15.33 -6.51 -15.98
N LEU A 73 14.29 -7.12 -16.55
CA LEU A 73 12.96 -7.21 -15.97
C LEU A 73 12.98 -7.94 -14.62
N PHE A 74 13.63 -9.09 -14.53
CA PHE A 74 13.76 -9.84 -13.27
C PHE A 74 14.57 -9.07 -12.22
N ILE A 75 15.63 -8.36 -12.62
CA ILE A 75 16.41 -7.49 -11.73
C ILE A 75 15.52 -6.34 -11.20
N ALA A 76 14.77 -5.66 -12.07
CA ALA A 76 13.84 -4.60 -11.67
C ALA A 76 12.79 -5.11 -10.67
N GLN A 77 12.26 -6.31 -10.88
CA GLN A 77 11.32 -6.95 -9.96
C GLN A 77 11.94 -7.23 -8.57
N ILE A 78 13.22 -7.61 -8.50
CA ILE A 78 13.91 -7.80 -7.23
C ILE A 78 14.11 -6.47 -6.50
N ILE A 79 14.54 -5.42 -7.23
CA ILE A 79 14.69 -4.09 -6.65
C ILE A 79 13.36 -3.62 -6.04
N ASN A 80 12.27 -3.71 -6.81
CA ASN A 80 10.95 -3.32 -6.34
C ASN A 80 10.50 -4.11 -5.11
N TYR A 81 10.73 -5.44 -5.13
CA TYR A 81 10.38 -6.27 -3.98
C TYR A 81 11.17 -5.89 -2.72
N ARG A 82 12.45 -5.52 -2.87
CA ARG A 82 13.28 -5.08 -1.74
C ARG A 82 12.82 -3.76 -1.14
N PHE A 83 12.27 -2.85 -1.96
CA PHE A 83 11.71 -1.59 -1.48
C PHE A 83 10.30 -1.76 -0.91
N TYR A 84 9.41 -2.41 -1.63
CA TYR A 84 7.96 -2.34 -1.39
C TYR A 84 7.33 -3.67 -1.01
N GLY A 85 8.07 -4.78 -1.01
CA GLY A 85 7.56 -6.12 -0.72
C GLY A 85 6.55 -6.65 -1.75
N ASN A 86 6.52 -6.08 -2.96
CA ASN A 86 5.57 -6.46 -4.00
C ASN A 86 6.19 -6.55 -5.40
N VAL A 87 5.37 -6.82 -6.41
CA VAL A 87 5.75 -6.98 -7.83
C VAL A 87 5.40 -5.72 -8.61
N ILE A 88 6.30 -5.27 -9.52
CA ILE A 88 5.99 -4.17 -10.44
C ILE A 88 4.90 -4.62 -11.41
N SER A 89 3.82 -3.86 -11.49
CA SER A 89 2.75 -4.07 -12.46
C SER A 89 3.10 -3.49 -13.83
N ILE A 90 2.41 -3.96 -14.87
CA ILE A 90 2.49 -3.35 -16.21
C ILE A 90 2.10 -1.87 -16.17
N TYR A 91 1.09 -1.53 -15.38
CA TYR A 91 0.67 -0.13 -15.18
C TYR A 91 1.82 0.73 -14.64
N SER A 92 2.54 0.25 -13.61
CA SER A 92 3.69 0.96 -13.03
C SER A 92 4.86 1.08 -14.01
N ILE A 93 5.08 0.10 -14.89
CA ILE A 93 6.10 0.19 -15.94
C ILE A 93 5.78 1.32 -16.93
N ILE A 94 4.52 1.44 -17.35
CA ILE A 94 4.06 2.49 -18.29
C ILE A 94 4.19 3.89 -17.70
N HIS A 95 3.93 4.05 -16.38
CA HIS A 95 3.99 5.34 -15.67
C HIS A 95 5.33 5.59 -14.98
N GLY A 96 6.33 4.73 -15.16
CA GLY A 96 7.59 4.67 -14.44
C GLY A 96 8.59 5.82 -14.68
N GLY A 97 8.22 6.90 -15.40
CA GLY A 97 9.12 8.04 -15.66
C GLY A 97 9.67 8.74 -14.40
N GLN A 98 9.00 8.57 -13.26
CA GLN A 98 9.42 9.15 -11.98
C GLN A 98 10.61 8.41 -11.32
N VAL A 99 10.92 7.18 -11.75
CA VAL A 99 12.02 6.33 -11.25
C VAL A 99 13.40 7.00 -11.42
N PHE A 100 13.56 7.85 -12.42
CA PHE A 100 14.83 8.53 -12.67
C PHE A 100 15.27 9.49 -11.53
N GLY A 101 14.35 9.91 -10.66
CA GLY A 101 14.66 10.69 -9.45
C GLY A 101 15.37 9.89 -8.34
N PHE A 102 15.36 8.55 -8.41
CA PHE A 102 15.84 7.64 -7.36
C PHE A 102 17.01 6.75 -7.78
N LEU A 103 17.78 7.15 -8.80
CA LEU A 103 18.87 6.32 -9.34
C LEU A 103 19.90 5.91 -8.29
N SER A 104 20.24 6.79 -7.35
CA SER A 104 21.20 6.50 -6.28
C SER A 104 20.70 5.40 -5.34
N ALA A 105 19.41 5.45 -4.94
CA ALA A 105 18.79 4.41 -4.14
C ALA A 105 18.75 3.07 -4.88
N ILE A 106 18.42 3.09 -6.17
CA ILE A 106 18.44 1.91 -7.03
C ILE A 106 19.85 1.29 -7.09
N PHE A 107 20.89 2.10 -7.29
CA PHE A 107 22.27 1.60 -7.29
C PHE A 107 22.69 1.01 -5.95
N SER A 108 22.26 1.59 -4.83
CA SER A 108 22.50 1.04 -3.50
C SER A 108 21.89 -0.35 -3.35
N VAL A 109 20.62 -0.53 -3.75
CA VAL A 109 19.94 -1.84 -3.67
C VAL A 109 20.54 -2.85 -4.65
N LEU A 110 20.94 -2.43 -5.85
CA LEU A 110 21.66 -3.28 -6.81
C LEU A 110 22.96 -3.80 -6.19
N TRP A 111 23.72 -2.94 -5.52
CA TRP A 111 24.98 -3.32 -4.87
C TRP A 111 24.76 -4.30 -3.71
N GLN A 112 23.75 -4.04 -2.86
CA GLN A 112 23.40 -4.94 -1.76
C GLN A 112 22.94 -6.33 -2.24
N ASN A 113 22.41 -6.43 -3.46
CA ASN A 113 21.94 -7.68 -4.07
C ASN A 113 22.83 -8.14 -5.25
N ILE A 114 24.09 -7.71 -5.29
CA ILE A 114 25.00 -7.92 -6.43
C ILE A 114 25.10 -9.39 -6.86
N THR A 115 25.12 -10.32 -5.90
CA THR A 115 25.15 -11.76 -6.18
C THR A 115 23.93 -12.18 -7.01
N CYS A 116 22.74 -11.74 -6.62
CA CYS A 116 21.52 -12.04 -7.34
C CYS A 116 21.52 -11.41 -8.75
N VAL A 117 21.97 -10.15 -8.84
CA VAL A 117 22.09 -9.42 -10.12
C VAL A 117 23.03 -10.17 -11.08
N ILE A 118 24.22 -10.58 -10.61
CA ILE A 118 25.17 -11.36 -11.41
C ILE A 118 24.51 -12.67 -11.89
N LEU A 119 23.86 -13.41 -11.00
CA LEU A 119 23.18 -14.66 -11.37
C LEU A 119 22.10 -14.42 -12.44
N LEU A 120 21.28 -13.39 -12.32
CA LEU A 120 20.24 -13.07 -13.32
C LEU A 120 20.80 -12.61 -14.67
N LEU A 121 22.05 -12.13 -14.72
CA LEU A 121 22.72 -11.75 -15.97
C LEU A 121 23.38 -12.93 -16.69
N ILE A 122 23.62 -14.07 -16.03
CA ILE A 122 24.28 -15.25 -16.60
C ILE A 122 23.67 -15.75 -17.92
N PRO A 123 22.33 -15.80 -18.14
CA PRO A 123 21.75 -16.24 -19.40
C PRO A 123 22.25 -15.49 -20.64
N ILE A 124 22.62 -14.21 -20.49
CA ILE A 124 23.07 -13.36 -21.61
C ILE A 124 24.39 -13.85 -22.21
N PRO A 125 25.52 -13.89 -21.45
CA PRO A 125 26.80 -14.38 -21.98
C PRO A 125 26.73 -15.86 -22.41
N LEU A 126 26.00 -16.70 -21.69
CA LEU A 126 25.81 -18.09 -22.09
C LEU A 126 25.16 -18.19 -23.46
N TYR A 127 24.07 -17.42 -23.70
CA TYR A 127 23.44 -17.42 -25.02
C TYR A 127 24.39 -16.89 -26.11
N ILE A 128 25.16 -15.82 -25.86
CA ILE A 128 26.11 -15.26 -26.82
C ILE A 128 27.19 -16.29 -27.19
N ILE A 129 27.73 -17.03 -26.20
CA ILE A 129 28.76 -18.05 -26.44
C ILE A 129 28.20 -19.24 -27.27
N PHE A 130 26.99 -19.69 -26.91
CA PHE A 130 26.41 -20.88 -27.53
C PHE A 130 25.57 -20.62 -28.79
N ASN A 131 25.26 -19.35 -29.11
CA ASN A 131 24.36 -19.00 -30.21
C ASN A 131 24.82 -19.53 -31.59
N LYS A 132 26.16 -19.65 -31.80
CA LYS A 132 26.70 -20.19 -33.05
C LYS A 132 26.36 -21.67 -33.27
N LYS A 133 26.10 -22.40 -32.16
CA LYS A 133 25.74 -23.84 -32.18
C LYS A 133 24.23 -24.07 -32.20
N ILE A 134 23.43 -22.99 -32.18
CA ILE A 134 21.98 -23.06 -32.17
C ILE A 134 21.49 -23.01 -33.63
N GLU A 135 20.89 -24.10 -34.06
CA GLU A 135 20.17 -24.14 -35.31
C GLU A 135 18.82 -23.47 -35.17
N THR A 136 18.51 -22.54 -36.06
CA THR A 136 17.20 -21.88 -36.11
C THR A 136 16.39 -22.52 -37.25
N ASP A 137 15.12 -22.80 -37.03
CA ASP A 137 14.22 -23.33 -38.06
C ASP A 137 14.10 -22.33 -39.22
N ASN A 138 13.96 -22.87 -40.42
CA ASN A 138 13.55 -22.06 -41.57
C ASN A 138 12.05 -21.74 -41.43
N LEU A 139 11.66 -20.53 -41.80
CA LEU A 139 10.27 -20.13 -41.86
C LEU A 139 9.53 -21.03 -42.85
N SER A 140 8.67 -21.88 -42.32
CA SER A 140 7.82 -22.79 -43.10
C SER A 140 6.44 -22.84 -42.45
N TRP A 141 5.39 -22.74 -43.28
CA TRP A 141 4.01 -22.84 -42.77
C TRP A 141 3.75 -24.11 -41.97
N LYS A 142 4.35 -25.21 -42.36
CA LYS A 142 4.26 -26.51 -41.67
C LYS A 142 4.90 -26.44 -40.26
N VAL A 143 6.00 -25.72 -40.11
CA VAL A 143 6.68 -25.53 -38.79
C VAL A 143 5.83 -24.64 -37.89
N ILE A 144 5.27 -23.55 -38.42
CA ILE A 144 4.39 -22.65 -37.71
C ILE A 144 3.15 -23.40 -37.21
N LEU A 145 2.47 -24.15 -38.05
CA LEU A 145 1.30 -24.96 -37.66
C LEU A 145 1.62 -25.98 -36.57
N LYS A 146 2.77 -26.68 -36.67
CA LYS A 146 3.19 -27.62 -35.61
C LYS A 146 3.45 -26.94 -34.27
N LYS A 147 4.12 -25.79 -34.29
CA LYS A 147 4.38 -25.01 -33.04
C LYS A 147 3.10 -24.46 -32.46
N ASN A 148 2.15 -23.95 -33.26
CA ASN A 148 0.83 -23.53 -32.79
C ASN A 148 0.04 -24.72 -32.20
N GLY A 149 0.04 -25.89 -32.85
CA GLY A 149 -0.60 -27.07 -32.29
C GLY A 149 0.01 -27.49 -30.97
N LEU A 150 1.35 -27.44 -30.84
CA LEU A 150 2.04 -27.70 -29.56
C LEU A 150 1.69 -26.66 -28.50
N LEU A 151 1.63 -25.37 -28.88
CA LEU A 151 1.25 -24.29 -27.98
C LEU A 151 -0.15 -24.52 -27.40
N ILE A 152 -1.13 -24.86 -28.23
CA ILE A 152 -2.49 -25.16 -27.82
C ILE A 152 -2.54 -26.36 -26.86
N ILE A 153 -1.84 -27.44 -27.17
CA ILE A 153 -1.79 -28.64 -26.35
C ILE A 153 -1.19 -28.29 -24.95
N VAL A 154 -0.05 -27.60 -24.93
CA VAL A 154 0.61 -27.22 -23.65
C VAL A 154 -0.23 -26.23 -22.91
N PHE A 155 -0.93 -25.30 -23.58
CA PHE A 155 -1.87 -24.39 -22.93
C PHE A 155 -3.00 -25.15 -22.22
N ILE A 156 -3.64 -26.13 -22.89
CA ILE A 156 -4.67 -26.97 -22.28
C ILE A 156 -4.10 -27.74 -21.07
N LEU A 157 -2.90 -28.33 -21.21
CA LEU A 157 -2.24 -29.05 -20.11
C LEU A 157 -1.92 -28.11 -18.94
N SER A 158 -1.51 -26.86 -19.20
CA SER A 158 -1.26 -25.88 -18.13
C SER A 158 -2.56 -25.52 -17.40
N LEU A 159 -3.69 -25.37 -18.10
CA LEU A 159 -4.99 -25.15 -17.47
C LEU A 159 -5.46 -26.36 -16.65
N LEU A 160 -5.24 -27.57 -17.13
CA LEU A 160 -5.55 -28.81 -16.39
C LEU A 160 -4.69 -28.93 -15.14
N SER A 161 -3.41 -28.53 -15.21
CA SER A 161 -2.50 -28.58 -14.06
C SER A 161 -2.95 -27.72 -12.89
N LEU A 162 -3.72 -26.63 -13.12
CA LEU A 162 -4.28 -25.78 -12.09
C LEU A 162 -5.23 -26.52 -11.13
N GLN A 163 -5.79 -27.68 -11.55
CA GLN A 163 -6.63 -28.52 -10.68
C GLN A 163 -5.85 -29.16 -9.50
N THR A 164 -4.53 -29.21 -9.59
CA THR A 164 -3.65 -29.69 -8.51
C THR A 164 -3.62 -28.75 -7.31
N ASP A 165 -3.97 -27.46 -7.51
CA ASP A 165 -4.02 -26.44 -6.45
C ASP A 165 -5.30 -25.59 -6.57
N LYS A 166 -6.42 -26.03 -5.98
CA LYS A 166 -7.75 -25.43 -6.15
C LYS A 166 -8.52 -25.15 -4.84
N LYS A 167 -8.01 -25.54 -3.67
CA LYS A 167 -8.79 -25.53 -2.42
C LYS A 167 -8.74 -24.22 -1.66
N GLU A 168 -7.62 -23.50 -1.70
CA GLU A 168 -7.39 -22.28 -0.94
C GLU A 168 -7.95 -21.05 -1.67
N ILE A 169 -8.23 -19.96 -0.95
CA ILE A 169 -8.69 -18.68 -1.51
C ILE A 169 -7.71 -18.17 -2.57
N TYR A 170 -6.41 -18.23 -2.28
CA TYR A 170 -5.33 -17.89 -3.20
C TYR A 170 -4.66 -19.12 -3.82
N SER A 171 -5.43 -20.18 -4.10
CA SER A 171 -4.92 -21.32 -4.87
C SER A 171 -4.49 -20.91 -6.27
N ALA A 172 -3.60 -21.69 -6.90
CA ALA A 172 -3.13 -21.41 -8.27
C ALA A 172 -4.30 -21.27 -9.26
N LYS A 173 -5.34 -22.08 -9.12
CA LYS A 173 -6.56 -21.97 -9.93
C LYS A 173 -7.29 -20.66 -9.69
N ASN A 174 -7.49 -20.26 -8.42
CA ASN A 174 -8.18 -19.03 -8.09
C ASN A 174 -7.39 -17.79 -8.54
N LEU A 175 -6.08 -17.78 -8.36
CA LEU A 175 -5.18 -16.72 -8.83
C LEU A 175 -5.20 -16.57 -10.35
N TYR A 176 -5.33 -17.68 -11.07
CA TYR A 176 -5.40 -17.64 -12.53
C TYR A 176 -6.72 -17.08 -13.06
N TYR A 177 -7.86 -17.42 -12.44
CA TYR A 177 -9.19 -17.11 -12.97
C TYR A 177 -9.97 -16.05 -12.21
N TYR A 178 -9.81 -15.95 -10.87
CA TYR A 178 -10.78 -15.29 -10.01
C TYR A 178 -10.19 -14.29 -9.03
N ARG A 179 -8.87 -14.28 -8.84
CA ARG A 179 -8.19 -13.46 -7.82
C ARG A 179 -7.02 -12.68 -8.41
N HIS A 180 -6.86 -11.45 -7.95
CA HIS A 180 -5.73 -10.61 -8.31
C HIS A 180 -4.84 -10.39 -7.09
N ALA A 181 -3.79 -11.17 -6.98
CA ALA A 181 -2.74 -11.06 -5.96
C ALA A 181 -1.39 -11.39 -6.62
N PRO A 182 -0.73 -10.41 -7.29
CA PRO A 182 0.47 -10.63 -8.10
C PRO A 182 1.57 -11.37 -7.36
N LEU A 183 1.89 -11.01 -6.11
CA LEU A 183 2.95 -11.68 -5.35
C LEU A 183 2.65 -13.18 -5.12
N GLU A 184 1.40 -13.52 -4.74
CA GLU A 184 0.98 -14.92 -4.60
C GLU A 184 0.93 -15.64 -5.96
N THR A 185 0.62 -14.91 -7.03
CA THR A 185 0.63 -15.47 -8.40
C THR A 185 2.05 -15.81 -8.84
N VAL A 186 3.03 -14.92 -8.61
CA VAL A 186 4.45 -15.21 -8.88
C VAL A 186 4.91 -16.45 -8.12
N LYS A 187 4.58 -16.53 -6.83
CA LYS A 187 4.98 -17.65 -5.98
C LYS A 187 4.47 -19.01 -6.47
N LYS A 188 3.27 -19.06 -7.07
CA LYS A 188 2.61 -20.31 -7.48
C LYS A 188 2.70 -20.59 -8.97
N LEU A 189 2.72 -19.58 -9.82
CA LEU A 189 2.65 -19.69 -11.28
C LEU A 189 3.87 -19.10 -12.01
N GLY A 190 4.77 -18.42 -11.31
CA GLY A 190 5.96 -17.77 -11.85
C GLY A 190 5.74 -16.34 -12.33
N MET A 191 6.84 -15.62 -12.51
CA MET A 191 6.87 -14.21 -12.89
C MET A 191 6.29 -13.97 -14.28
N LEU A 192 6.69 -14.78 -15.26
CA LEU A 192 6.24 -14.62 -16.65
C LEU A 192 4.73 -14.80 -16.78
N THR A 193 4.16 -15.77 -16.06
CA THR A 193 2.71 -15.99 -16.03
C THR A 193 1.99 -14.83 -15.36
N THR A 194 2.54 -14.32 -14.27
CA THR A 194 1.98 -13.18 -13.54
C THR A 194 1.92 -11.93 -14.42
N LEU A 195 3.02 -11.59 -15.10
CA LEU A 195 3.06 -10.42 -16.00
C LEU A 195 2.12 -10.59 -17.20
N ARG A 196 1.98 -11.81 -17.73
CA ARG A 196 1.00 -12.09 -18.80
C ARG A 196 -0.43 -11.87 -18.32
N LEU A 197 -0.77 -12.37 -17.12
CA LEU A 197 -2.10 -12.17 -16.52
C LEU A 197 -2.35 -10.69 -16.20
N ASP A 198 -1.35 -9.98 -15.70
CA ASP A 198 -1.44 -8.54 -15.41
C ASP A 198 -1.68 -7.72 -16.69
N LEU A 199 -0.96 -8.04 -17.76
CA LEU A 199 -1.18 -7.42 -19.08
C LEU A 199 -2.58 -7.72 -19.64
N GLU A 200 -3.01 -8.98 -19.60
CA GLU A 200 -4.34 -9.42 -20.04
C GLU A 200 -5.42 -8.63 -19.28
N ARG A 201 -5.34 -8.61 -17.94
CA ARG A 201 -6.30 -7.93 -17.05
C ARG A 201 -6.30 -6.42 -17.23
N THR A 202 -5.15 -5.82 -17.53
CA THR A 202 -5.03 -4.39 -17.81
C THR A 202 -5.76 -4.02 -19.11
N ILE A 203 -5.70 -4.89 -20.13
CA ILE A 203 -6.32 -4.65 -21.44
C ILE A 203 -7.81 -4.98 -21.44
N THR A 204 -8.19 -6.13 -20.88
CA THR A 204 -9.56 -6.66 -20.98
C THR A 204 -10.46 -6.26 -19.81
N GLY A 205 -9.88 -5.69 -18.75
CA GLY A 205 -10.54 -5.57 -17.47
C GLY A 205 -10.52 -6.91 -16.69
N PHE A 206 -10.69 -6.82 -15.38
CA PHE A 206 -10.75 -8.00 -14.53
C PHE A 206 -11.69 -7.76 -13.36
N GLU A 207 -12.73 -8.58 -13.29
CA GLU A 207 -13.68 -8.59 -12.17
C GLU A 207 -13.28 -9.65 -11.15
N GLU A 208 -13.21 -9.26 -9.91
CA GLU A 208 -12.89 -10.14 -8.80
C GLU A 208 -14.15 -10.38 -7.96
N ASN A 209 -14.54 -11.64 -7.84
CA ASN A 209 -15.74 -11.99 -7.10
C ASN A 209 -15.47 -12.06 -5.59
N LEU A 210 -16.43 -11.61 -4.79
CA LEU A 210 -16.45 -11.86 -3.35
C LEU A 210 -16.43 -13.37 -3.09
N THR A 211 -15.67 -13.81 -2.10
CA THR A 211 -15.89 -15.13 -1.51
C THR A 211 -17.31 -15.13 -0.95
N LYS A 212 -18.08 -16.17 -1.26
CA LYS A 212 -19.49 -16.27 -0.85
C LYS A 212 -19.62 -15.89 0.63
N VAL A 213 -20.30 -14.77 0.87
CA VAL A 213 -20.86 -14.48 2.19
C VAL A 213 -22.02 -15.46 2.37
N THR A 214 -21.70 -16.68 2.85
CA THR A 214 -22.65 -17.78 2.91
C THR A 214 -23.50 -17.76 4.17
N ASN A 215 -23.69 -16.66 4.82
CA ASN A 215 -24.79 -16.52 5.77
C ASN A 215 -25.07 -15.02 5.89
N LEU A 216 -26.21 -14.61 5.37
CA LEU A 216 -26.92 -13.41 5.78
C LEU A 216 -27.40 -13.57 7.24
N ASN A 217 -26.50 -13.70 8.17
CA ASN A 217 -26.78 -13.37 9.55
C ASN A 217 -26.77 -11.85 9.61
N LEU A 218 -27.86 -11.24 9.14
CA LEU A 218 -28.15 -9.85 9.44
C LEU A 218 -27.99 -9.72 10.95
N PRO A 219 -27.08 -8.88 11.46
CA PRO A 219 -27.10 -8.58 12.87
C PRO A 219 -28.49 -7.99 13.11
N GLU A 220 -29.35 -8.73 13.82
CA GLU A 220 -30.54 -8.14 14.41
C GLU A 220 -30.02 -7.00 15.27
N VAL A 221 -30.18 -5.77 14.81
CA VAL A 221 -30.11 -4.59 15.66
C VAL A 221 -31.35 -4.72 16.57
N LYS A 222 -31.20 -5.52 17.63
CA LYS A 222 -32.22 -5.58 18.69
C LYS A 222 -32.19 -4.21 19.32
N GLU A 223 -33.20 -3.40 19.00
CA GLU A 223 -33.54 -2.28 19.87
C GLU A 223 -33.84 -2.89 21.25
N ASP A 224 -32.86 -2.80 22.13
CA ASP A 224 -33.04 -3.19 23.52
C ASP A 224 -33.91 -2.11 24.19
N THR A 225 -35.25 -2.34 24.13
CA THR A 225 -36.27 -1.37 24.55
C THR A 225 -36.38 -1.25 26.08
N LYS A 226 -35.44 -1.80 26.85
CA LYS A 226 -35.55 -1.89 28.31
C LYS A 226 -34.48 -1.20 29.16
N ASN A 227 -33.46 -0.53 28.57
CA ASN A 227 -32.48 0.23 29.34
C ASN A 227 -32.39 1.67 28.85
N GLU A 228 -32.37 2.62 29.79
CA GLU A 228 -32.39 4.08 29.53
C GLU A 228 -31.13 4.62 28.81
N ASP A 229 -30.06 3.82 28.64
CA ASP A 229 -28.91 4.14 27.79
C ASP A 229 -29.08 3.44 26.43
N LYS A 230 -29.80 4.06 25.49
CA LYS A 230 -29.87 3.56 24.10
C LYS A 230 -28.49 3.54 23.48
N ILE A 231 -27.97 2.35 23.18
CA ILE A 231 -26.71 2.17 22.43
C ILE A 231 -26.87 2.90 21.10
N LYS A 232 -26.03 3.88 20.84
CA LYS A 232 -25.97 4.59 19.55
C LYS A 232 -24.88 4.00 18.66
N TYR A 233 -25.15 3.92 17.38
CA TYR A 233 -24.22 3.45 16.36
C TYR A 233 -23.81 4.58 15.43
N ASN A 234 -22.64 4.47 14.84
CA ASN A 234 -22.19 5.30 13.72
C ASN A 234 -22.82 4.75 12.44
N ILE A 235 -24.05 5.14 12.15
CA ILE A 235 -24.89 4.65 11.07
C ILE A 235 -25.74 5.80 10.51
N GLU A 236 -25.95 5.77 9.21
CA GLU A 236 -26.91 6.62 8.48
C GLU A 236 -28.13 5.79 8.08
N ASN A 237 -29.22 6.45 7.76
CA ASN A 237 -30.45 5.78 7.33
C ASN A 237 -30.36 5.31 5.88
N ILE A 238 -29.50 4.32 5.62
CA ILE A 238 -29.28 3.74 4.28
C ILE A 238 -29.78 2.31 4.27
N ASP A 239 -30.78 2.05 3.44
CA ASP A 239 -31.31 0.70 3.19
C ASP A 239 -30.53 0.04 2.04
N PHE A 240 -29.42 -0.61 2.39
CA PHE A 240 -28.56 -1.31 1.42
C PHE A 240 -29.26 -2.49 0.73
N LEU A 241 -30.24 -3.12 1.37
CA LEU A 241 -30.97 -4.23 0.74
C LEU A 241 -31.87 -3.69 -0.38
N LYS A 242 -32.58 -2.60 -0.13
CA LYS A 242 -33.37 -1.92 -1.15
C LYS A 242 -32.50 -1.43 -2.30
N LEU A 243 -31.34 -0.80 -2.00
CA LEU A 243 -30.38 -0.38 -3.03
C LEU A 243 -29.91 -1.57 -3.87
N ALA A 244 -29.65 -2.74 -3.24
CA ALA A 244 -29.26 -3.94 -3.95
C ALA A 244 -30.38 -4.50 -4.85
N GLU A 245 -31.63 -4.42 -4.44
CA GLU A 245 -32.78 -4.86 -5.25
C GLU A 245 -32.98 -3.98 -6.49
N GLU A 246 -32.79 -2.68 -6.35
CA GLU A 246 -32.94 -1.68 -7.42
C GLU A 246 -31.72 -1.64 -8.37
N GLU A 247 -30.54 -2.13 -7.97
CA GLU A 247 -29.32 -2.05 -8.74
C GLU A 247 -29.25 -3.15 -9.81
N THR A 248 -28.91 -2.76 -11.04
CA THR A 248 -28.77 -3.65 -12.18
C THR A 248 -27.35 -4.18 -12.40
N LYS A 249 -26.33 -3.41 -11.96
CA LYS A 249 -24.92 -3.79 -12.10
C LYS A 249 -24.53 -4.75 -10.98
N THR A 250 -24.13 -5.96 -11.33
CA THR A 250 -23.80 -7.03 -10.39
C THR A 250 -22.72 -6.62 -9.38
N GLU A 251 -21.70 -5.87 -9.83
CA GLU A 251 -20.60 -5.42 -8.98
C GLU A 251 -21.10 -4.50 -7.86
N ILE A 252 -21.92 -3.49 -8.19
CA ILE A 252 -22.47 -2.52 -7.24
C ILE A 252 -23.47 -3.21 -6.32
N LYS A 253 -24.32 -4.08 -6.86
CA LYS A 253 -25.24 -4.91 -6.11
C LYS A 253 -24.54 -5.76 -5.05
N ASN A 254 -23.39 -6.35 -5.39
CA ASN A 254 -22.57 -7.14 -4.46
C ASN A 254 -21.98 -6.26 -3.34
N ILE A 255 -21.62 -5.01 -3.62
CA ILE A 255 -21.17 -4.09 -2.58
C ILE A 255 -22.33 -3.76 -1.64
N HIS A 256 -23.52 -3.48 -2.15
CA HIS A 256 -24.72 -3.22 -1.31
C HIS A 256 -24.99 -4.40 -0.37
N TYR A 257 -24.96 -5.64 -0.87
CA TYR A 257 -25.12 -6.82 -0.02
C TYR A 257 -24.00 -6.95 1.02
N TYR A 258 -22.76 -6.65 0.66
CA TYR A 258 -21.66 -6.65 1.61
C TYR A 258 -21.88 -5.62 2.72
N MET A 259 -22.24 -4.37 2.38
CA MET A 259 -22.50 -3.30 3.35
C MET A 259 -23.72 -3.62 4.24
N ALA A 260 -24.75 -4.26 3.70
CA ALA A 260 -25.91 -4.71 4.49
C ALA A 260 -25.52 -5.71 5.60
N ASN A 261 -24.45 -6.51 5.38
CA ASN A 261 -23.97 -7.51 6.33
C ASN A 261 -22.89 -6.98 7.28
N GLU A 262 -22.33 -5.78 7.04
CA GLU A 262 -21.33 -5.18 7.92
C GLU A 262 -21.98 -4.71 9.23
N THR A 263 -21.33 -5.02 10.35
CA THR A 263 -21.75 -4.53 11.68
C THR A 263 -21.27 -3.08 11.86
N PRO A 264 -22.18 -2.13 12.10
CA PRO A 264 -21.78 -0.75 12.36
C PRO A 264 -21.04 -0.62 13.69
N THR A 265 -20.11 0.35 13.79
CA THR A 265 -19.41 0.64 15.02
C THR A 265 -20.29 1.37 16.02
N LYS A 266 -20.19 1.02 17.30
CA LYS A 266 -20.87 1.75 18.37
C LYS A 266 -20.18 3.08 18.65
N GLN A 267 -20.98 4.10 18.93
CA GLN A 267 -20.47 5.31 19.56
C GLN A 267 -19.90 4.98 20.94
N ASN A 268 -18.98 5.77 21.41
CA ASN A 268 -18.27 5.53 22.66
C ASN A 268 -18.13 6.83 23.48
N LYS A 269 -17.55 6.76 24.65
CA LYS A 269 -17.39 7.90 25.56
C LYS A 269 -16.59 9.07 25.01
N TYR A 270 -15.90 8.88 23.88
CA TYR A 270 -15.10 9.92 23.22
C TYR A 270 -15.81 10.51 21.99
N THR A 271 -16.97 9.99 21.60
CA THR A 271 -17.75 10.51 20.48
C THR A 271 -18.05 12.00 20.66
N GLY A 272 -17.60 12.80 19.68
CA GLY A 272 -17.78 14.25 19.73
C GLY A 272 -16.85 15.01 20.69
N MET A 273 -15.82 14.37 21.24
CA MET A 273 -14.85 15.00 22.15
C MET A 273 -14.20 16.26 21.55
N PHE A 274 -14.01 16.29 20.24
CA PHE A 274 -13.40 17.39 19.48
C PHE A 274 -14.41 18.16 18.60
N LYS A 275 -15.69 18.04 18.89
CA LYS A 275 -16.72 18.76 18.14
C LYS A 275 -16.43 20.25 18.04
N ASN A 276 -16.55 20.81 16.84
CA ASN A 276 -16.31 22.22 16.52
C ASN A 276 -14.86 22.73 16.65
N LYS A 277 -13.87 21.85 16.90
CA LYS A 277 -12.45 22.24 16.89
C LYS A 277 -11.91 22.28 15.47
N ASN A 278 -10.82 23.02 15.27
CA ASN A 278 -10.01 22.95 14.06
C ASN A 278 -9.27 21.62 13.99
N LEU A 279 -8.93 21.19 12.77
CA LEU A 279 -8.24 19.94 12.54
C LEU A 279 -6.98 20.18 11.69
N ILE A 280 -5.84 19.72 12.20
CA ILE A 280 -4.60 19.62 11.42
C ILE A 280 -4.24 18.14 11.30
N VAL A 281 -4.15 17.65 10.05
CA VAL A 281 -3.78 16.25 9.76
C VAL A 281 -2.43 16.27 9.05
N ILE A 282 -1.49 15.48 9.55
CA ILE A 282 -0.13 15.39 9.03
C ILE A 282 0.15 13.94 8.64
N THR A 283 0.38 13.71 7.36
CA THR A 283 0.98 12.46 6.90
C THR A 283 2.49 12.67 6.86
N ALA A 284 3.20 12.01 7.79
CA ALA A 284 4.62 12.21 8.01
C ALA A 284 5.43 11.17 7.23
N GLU A 285 6.23 11.64 6.26
CA GLU A 285 7.08 10.83 5.39
C GLU A 285 8.02 9.95 6.23
N ALA A 286 7.87 8.63 6.07
CA ALA A 286 8.70 7.60 6.69
C ALA A 286 8.87 7.75 8.21
N PHE A 287 7.90 8.34 8.90
CA PHE A 287 7.93 8.45 10.37
C PHE A 287 7.89 7.07 11.02
N SER A 288 8.65 6.88 12.09
CA SER A 288 8.67 5.64 12.87
C SER A 288 9.04 5.89 14.33
N PRO A 289 8.82 4.92 15.24
CA PRO A 289 9.21 5.03 16.64
C PRO A 289 10.70 5.35 16.87
N ILE A 290 11.58 5.03 15.93
CA ILE A 290 13.02 5.38 15.98
C ILE A 290 13.23 6.90 16.09
N ALA A 291 12.31 7.67 15.51
CA ALA A 291 12.36 9.14 15.54
C ALA A 291 11.89 9.74 16.88
N VAL A 292 11.24 8.97 17.73
CA VAL A 292 10.66 9.49 19.00
C VAL A 292 11.70 9.42 20.12
N ASN A 293 12.35 10.56 20.40
CA ASN A 293 13.42 10.65 21.37
C ASN A 293 13.30 11.94 22.20
N GLU A 294 13.31 11.83 23.53
CA GLU A 294 13.11 12.97 24.44
C GLU A 294 14.13 14.10 24.24
N ALA A 295 15.39 13.74 23.94
CA ALA A 295 16.47 14.71 23.79
C ALA A 295 16.59 15.28 22.36
N LEU A 296 16.30 14.46 21.32
CA LEU A 296 16.53 14.82 19.93
C LEU A 296 15.28 15.35 19.22
N THR A 297 14.11 14.87 19.63
CA THR A 297 12.81 15.21 19.04
C THR A 297 11.77 15.43 20.16
N PRO A 298 11.98 16.43 21.01
CA PRO A 298 11.19 16.63 22.24
C PRO A 298 9.71 16.90 21.97
N THR A 299 9.38 17.51 20.82
CA THR A 299 7.98 17.79 20.46
C THR A 299 7.27 16.50 20.06
N LEU A 300 7.85 15.68 19.20
CA LEU A 300 7.33 14.36 18.86
C LEU A 300 7.18 13.49 20.11
N TYR A 301 8.22 13.45 20.96
CA TYR A 301 8.16 12.70 22.22
C TYR A 301 6.99 13.17 23.10
N LYS A 302 6.79 14.48 23.24
CA LYS A 302 5.68 15.06 23.99
C LYS A 302 4.33 14.63 23.39
N LEU A 303 4.14 14.78 22.07
CA LEU A 303 2.86 14.49 21.41
C LEU A 303 2.50 13.00 21.44
N VAL A 304 3.48 12.11 21.34
CA VAL A 304 3.27 10.65 21.45
C VAL A 304 2.88 10.26 22.88
N ASN A 305 3.42 10.93 23.90
CA ASN A 305 3.21 10.59 25.30
C ASN A 305 2.11 11.42 25.99
N GLN A 306 1.50 12.37 25.27
CA GLN A 306 0.36 13.17 25.75
C GLN A 306 -0.79 13.01 24.74
N GLY A 307 -2.04 13.04 25.23
CA GLY A 307 -3.20 12.78 24.37
C GLY A 307 -3.54 11.29 24.29
N PHE A 308 -3.87 10.79 23.11
CA PHE A 308 -4.05 9.35 22.88
C PHE A 308 -2.71 8.69 22.58
N THR A 309 -2.36 7.65 23.31
CA THR A 309 -1.15 6.83 23.09
C THR A 309 -1.56 5.43 22.64
N PHE A 310 -1.30 5.13 21.40
CA PHE A 310 -1.63 3.84 20.80
C PHE A 310 -0.41 2.91 20.87
N THR A 311 -0.50 1.80 21.58
CA THR A 311 0.63 0.88 21.80
C THR A 311 0.77 -0.20 20.73
N ASN A 312 -0.29 -0.45 19.97
CA ASN A 312 -0.37 -1.47 18.94
C ASN A 312 -0.92 -0.90 17.62
N PHE A 313 -0.39 0.25 17.20
CA PHE A 313 -0.71 0.86 15.92
C PHE A 313 0.32 0.47 14.85
N TYR A 314 -0.13 0.28 13.61
CA TYR A 314 0.67 -0.13 12.47
C TYR A 314 0.42 0.77 11.26
N SER A 315 1.49 1.06 10.51
CA SER A 315 1.44 1.75 9.21
C SER A 315 1.97 0.81 8.13
N PRO A 316 1.13 -0.08 7.56
CA PRO A 316 1.54 -0.98 6.50
C PRO A 316 1.96 -0.22 5.24
N ILE A 317 3.01 -0.68 4.57
CA ILE A 317 3.36 -0.18 3.24
C ILE A 317 2.53 -0.90 2.18
N TYR A 318 2.09 -0.16 1.16
CA TYR A 318 1.36 -0.70 0.02
C TYR A 318 2.12 -0.49 -1.31
N TYR A 319 1.45 -0.66 -2.44
CA TYR A 319 2.05 -0.85 -3.77
C TYR A 319 2.74 0.40 -4.32
N VAL A 320 2.23 1.59 -4.01
CA VAL A 320 2.74 2.89 -4.48
C VAL A 320 3.25 3.73 -3.30
N SER A 321 3.81 3.05 -2.28
CA SER A 321 4.49 3.68 -1.13
C SER A 321 3.69 4.85 -0.54
N THR A 322 4.28 6.06 -0.51
CA THR A 322 3.70 7.29 0.05
C THR A 322 2.28 7.57 -0.47
N SER A 323 2.05 7.44 -1.80
CA SER A 323 0.73 7.71 -2.39
C SER A 323 -0.36 6.77 -1.85
N ASP A 324 -0.02 5.51 -1.64
CA ASP A 324 -0.97 4.54 -1.07
C ASP A 324 -1.13 4.73 0.45
N GLY A 325 -0.07 5.16 1.16
CA GLY A 325 -0.16 5.51 2.58
C GLY A 325 -1.10 6.70 2.83
N GLU A 326 -1.00 7.75 2.00
CA GLU A 326 -1.97 8.86 2.00
C GLU A 326 -3.40 8.36 1.68
N TYR A 327 -3.54 7.54 0.62
CA TYR A 327 -4.85 7.02 0.21
C TYR A 327 -5.54 6.25 1.34
N VAL A 328 -4.82 5.35 2.00
CA VAL A 328 -5.34 4.53 3.11
C VAL A 328 -5.80 5.39 4.28
N SER A 329 -4.95 6.32 4.74
CA SER A 329 -5.24 7.14 5.92
C SER A 329 -6.34 8.18 5.68
N LEU A 330 -6.47 8.70 4.45
CA LEU A 330 -7.44 9.73 4.11
C LEU A 330 -8.79 9.18 3.64
N THR A 331 -8.83 7.95 3.09
CA THR A 331 -10.07 7.36 2.53
C THR A 331 -10.61 6.17 3.32
N SER A 332 -9.80 5.58 4.20
CA SER A 332 -10.12 4.29 4.86
C SER A 332 -10.42 3.16 3.86
N LEU A 333 -9.75 3.17 2.70
CA LEU A 333 -9.86 2.13 1.66
C LEU A 333 -8.50 1.50 1.40
N LEU A 334 -8.47 0.19 1.17
CA LEU A 334 -7.27 -0.52 0.71
C LEU A 334 -6.94 -0.15 -0.73
N PRO A 335 -5.66 0.09 -1.07
CA PRO A 335 -5.27 0.40 -2.43
C PRO A 335 -5.50 -0.80 -3.37
N LYS A 336 -5.86 -0.50 -4.60
CA LYS A 336 -5.98 -1.49 -5.66
C LYS A 336 -4.59 -1.81 -6.23
N GLU A 337 -4.27 -3.08 -6.34
CA GLU A 337 -3.06 -3.50 -7.03
C GLU A 337 -3.07 -3.11 -8.51
N SER A 338 -1.87 -2.89 -9.05
CA SER A 338 -1.65 -2.58 -10.47
C SER A 338 -2.24 -1.26 -10.97
N VAL A 339 -2.62 -0.35 -10.06
CA VAL A 339 -3.01 1.04 -10.41
C VAL A 339 -2.57 2.02 -9.31
N TRP A 340 -2.50 3.29 -9.62
CA TRP A 340 -2.34 4.35 -8.63
C TRP A 340 -3.72 4.74 -8.08
N SER A 341 -4.08 4.14 -6.94
CA SER A 341 -5.43 4.28 -6.37
C SER A 341 -5.79 5.71 -6.05
N PHE A 342 -4.84 6.48 -5.54
CA PHE A 342 -5.05 7.87 -5.21
C PHE A 342 -5.38 8.72 -6.44
N TYR A 343 -4.58 8.58 -7.53
CA TYR A 343 -4.89 9.22 -8.81
C TYR A 343 -6.25 8.78 -9.36
N LYS A 344 -6.52 7.46 -9.35
CA LYS A 344 -7.78 6.93 -9.88
C LYS A 344 -9.01 7.47 -9.15
N SER A 345 -8.90 7.69 -7.83
CA SER A 345 -9.97 8.25 -7.00
C SER A 345 -10.26 9.73 -7.27
N SER A 346 -9.39 10.43 -8.02
CA SER A 346 -9.54 11.87 -8.30
C SER A 346 -10.81 12.25 -9.08
N LYS A 347 -11.54 11.26 -9.60
CA LYS A 347 -12.84 11.44 -10.28
C LYS A 347 -14.00 10.82 -9.52
N ASN A 348 -13.76 10.27 -8.35
CA ASN A 348 -14.78 9.62 -7.55
C ASN A 348 -15.39 10.60 -6.55
N TYR A 349 -16.65 10.43 -6.25
CA TYR A 349 -17.29 11.07 -5.12
C TYR A 349 -16.75 10.45 -3.82
N LEU A 350 -16.22 11.26 -2.92
CA LEU A 350 -15.56 10.85 -1.68
C LEU A 350 -16.17 11.61 -0.49
N PRO A 351 -17.36 11.21 0.01
CA PRO A 351 -18.12 11.99 0.98
C PRO A 351 -17.44 12.11 2.35
N TYR A 352 -16.66 11.11 2.76
CA TYR A 352 -16.12 11.04 4.13
C TYR A 352 -14.67 11.54 4.28
N VAL A 353 -13.97 11.88 3.18
CA VAL A 353 -12.63 12.47 3.29
C VAL A 353 -12.69 13.83 3.98
N TYR A 354 -11.69 14.14 4.81
CA TYR A 354 -11.73 15.32 5.68
C TYR A 354 -12.09 16.61 4.94
N GLY A 355 -11.46 16.89 3.78
CA GLY A 355 -11.73 18.11 3.04
C GLY A 355 -13.21 18.24 2.65
N ASN A 356 -13.83 17.19 2.12
CA ASN A 356 -15.23 17.22 1.70
C ASN A 356 -16.18 17.29 2.90
N VAL A 357 -15.99 16.42 3.91
CA VAL A 357 -16.90 16.35 5.04
C VAL A 357 -16.88 17.62 5.89
N PHE A 358 -15.70 18.18 6.14
CA PHE A 358 -15.57 19.40 6.94
C PHE A 358 -16.00 20.65 6.15
N LYS A 359 -15.76 20.69 4.84
CA LYS A 359 -16.28 21.75 3.97
C LYS A 359 -17.80 21.82 4.01
N ASN A 360 -18.49 20.69 4.00
CA ASN A 360 -19.96 20.62 4.14
C ASN A 360 -20.44 21.10 5.52
N LEU A 361 -19.55 21.13 6.52
CA LEU A 361 -19.80 21.69 7.86
C LEU A 361 -19.39 23.17 8.01
N GLY A 362 -18.98 23.82 6.91
CA GLY A 362 -18.63 25.24 6.89
C GLY A 362 -17.18 25.54 7.25
N TYR A 363 -16.29 24.54 7.25
CA TYR A 363 -14.85 24.76 7.45
C TYR A 363 -14.18 25.15 6.13
N GLU A 364 -13.14 26.00 6.21
CA GLU A 364 -12.20 26.20 5.12
C GLU A 364 -11.16 25.06 5.12
N THR A 365 -10.87 24.50 3.95
CA THR A 365 -10.07 23.27 3.84
C THR A 365 -8.87 23.45 2.93
N TYR A 366 -7.68 23.22 3.47
CA TYR A 366 -6.40 23.42 2.81
C TYR A 366 -5.57 22.15 2.81
N ALA A 367 -4.74 21.98 1.78
CA ALA A 367 -3.73 20.92 1.73
C ALA A 367 -2.41 21.48 1.22
N PHE A 368 -1.31 21.06 1.84
CA PHE A 368 0.03 21.53 1.55
C PHE A 368 1.00 20.37 1.39
N HIS A 369 1.94 20.51 0.44
CA HIS A 369 3.01 19.56 0.23
C HIS A 369 4.27 20.28 -0.26
N ASP A 370 5.37 20.12 0.43
CA ASP A 370 6.65 20.74 0.07
C ASP A 370 7.39 20.04 -1.09
N GLY A 371 6.85 18.92 -1.59
CA GLY A 371 7.26 18.29 -2.85
C GLY A 371 6.59 18.89 -4.08
N GLN A 372 6.75 18.23 -5.23
CA GLN A 372 6.26 18.70 -6.52
C GLN A 372 4.73 18.61 -6.65
N TYR A 373 4.10 19.70 -7.10
CA TYR A 373 2.64 19.84 -7.23
C TYR A 373 1.95 18.69 -7.97
N LYS A 374 2.55 18.24 -9.08
CA LYS A 374 1.99 17.17 -9.92
C LYS A 374 2.47 15.77 -9.57
N TYR A 375 3.34 15.63 -8.58
CA TYR A 375 3.86 14.30 -8.22
C TYR A 375 2.72 13.44 -7.68
N TYR A 376 2.61 12.19 -8.16
CA TYR A 376 1.47 11.28 -7.93
C TYR A 376 0.10 11.86 -8.35
N ASP A 377 0.07 12.87 -9.23
CA ASP A 377 -1.14 13.57 -9.67
C ASP A 377 -1.98 14.15 -8.50
N ARG A 378 -1.29 14.58 -7.43
CA ARG A 378 -1.95 15.23 -6.27
C ARG A 378 -2.72 16.48 -6.64
N ASN A 379 -2.32 17.16 -7.70
CA ASN A 379 -3.03 18.30 -8.29
C ASN A 379 -4.45 17.95 -8.78
N LEU A 380 -4.78 16.66 -8.92
CA LEU A 380 -6.12 16.17 -9.27
C LEU A 380 -6.84 15.58 -8.06
N SER A 381 -6.13 14.77 -7.24
CA SER A 381 -6.76 14.07 -6.11
C SER A 381 -7.10 15.00 -4.95
N HIS A 382 -6.21 15.93 -4.56
CA HIS A 382 -6.45 16.80 -3.41
C HIS A 382 -7.59 17.81 -3.63
N PRO A 383 -7.71 18.49 -4.79
CA PRO A 383 -8.89 19.30 -5.05
C PRO A 383 -10.20 18.50 -5.06
N ASN A 384 -10.20 17.25 -5.57
CA ASN A 384 -11.35 16.37 -5.53
C ASN A 384 -11.76 15.96 -4.10
N MET A 385 -10.79 15.94 -3.18
CA MET A 385 -11.04 15.73 -1.75
C MET A 385 -11.55 16.98 -1.02
N GLY A 386 -11.75 18.09 -1.73
CA GLY A 386 -12.30 19.33 -1.18
C GLY A 386 -11.27 20.37 -0.76
N TYR A 387 -9.97 20.10 -0.92
CA TYR A 387 -8.91 21.00 -0.46
C TYR A 387 -8.54 22.10 -1.46
N LYS A 388 -8.20 23.29 -0.95
CA LYS A 388 -7.37 24.28 -1.64
C LYS A 388 -5.93 23.78 -1.57
N TYR A 389 -5.42 23.15 -2.64
CA TYR A 389 -4.12 22.47 -2.63
C TYR A 389 -2.99 23.38 -3.15
N MET A 390 -1.88 23.45 -2.39
CA MET A 390 -0.67 24.17 -2.75
C MET A 390 0.57 23.30 -2.52
N ALA A 391 1.52 23.36 -3.47
CA ALA A 391 2.80 22.63 -3.40
C ALA A 391 3.87 23.34 -4.22
N CYS A 392 5.11 22.83 -4.21
CA CYS A 392 6.19 23.33 -5.06
C CYS A 392 5.82 23.20 -6.55
N GLY A 393 5.86 24.31 -7.28
CA GLY A 393 5.39 24.42 -8.67
C GLY A 393 3.95 24.92 -8.82
N ASN A 394 3.30 25.28 -7.70
CA ASN A 394 1.99 25.93 -7.69
C ASN A 394 1.90 27.03 -6.61
N GLY A 395 2.95 27.83 -6.49
CA GLY A 395 2.98 29.01 -5.62
C GLY A 395 3.86 28.84 -4.39
N LEU A 396 4.03 27.63 -3.85
CA LEU A 396 4.83 27.41 -2.64
C LEU A 396 6.31 27.70 -2.85
N GLU A 397 6.84 27.52 -4.07
CA GLU A 397 8.21 27.87 -4.46
C GLU A 397 8.56 29.36 -4.36
N LYS A 398 7.55 30.22 -4.19
CA LYS A 398 7.76 31.67 -3.95
C LYS A 398 7.95 31.99 -2.47
N LEU A 399 7.60 31.06 -1.59
CA LEU A 399 7.52 31.24 -0.14
C LEU A 399 8.57 30.41 0.61
N MET A 400 9.06 29.32 0.00
CA MET A 400 10.06 28.45 0.58
C MET A 400 11.04 27.89 -0.46
N ASN A 401 12.12 27.25 0.01
CA ASN A 401 13.12 26.67 -0.87
C ASN A 401 12.69 25.28 -1.41
N CYS A 402 12.16 25.26 -2.63
CA CYS A 402 11.78 24.03 -3.34
C CYS A 402 12.90 23.39 -4.19
N LYS A 403 14.14 23.86 -4.12
CA LYS A 403 15.24 23.40 -4.99
C LYS A 403 16.12 22.32 -4.37
N LYS A 404 16.19 22.26 -3.04
CA LYS A 404 17.03 21.29 -2.33
C LYS A 404 16.20 20.09 -1.89
N TRP A 405 16.71 18.89 -2.08
CA TRP A 405 16.00 17.66 -1.77
C TRP A 405 16.57 16.96 -0.52
N PRO A 406 15.71 16.42 0.36
CA PRO A 406 14.31 16.79 0.51
C PRO A 406 14.15 18.22 1.02
N GLN A 407 12.97 18.76 0.84
CA GLN A 407 12.60 20.10 1.32
C GLN A 407 12.40 20.09 2.85
N SER A 408 12.11 21.26 3.40
CA SER A 408 11.98 21.48 4.83
C SER A 408 10.52 21.61 5.26
N ASP A 409 10.02 20.66 6.06
CA ASP A 409 8.69 20.73 6.66
C ASP A 409 8.53 22.00 7.50
N LEU A 410 9.59 22.46 8.20
CA LEU A 410 9.59 23.70 8.96
C LEU A 410 9.36 24.92 8.06
N GLU A 411 10.03 24.99 6.90
CA GLU A 411 9.79 26.06 5.93
C GLU A 411 8.36 26.02 5.39
N MET A 412 7.80 24.84 5.15
CA MET A 412 6.42 24.66 4.69
C MET A 412 5.42 25.19 5.73
N ILE A 413 5.56 24.84 7.01
CA ILE A 413 4.70 25.36 8.08
C ILE A 413 4.78 26.89 8.12
N ASN A 414 6.00 27.46 8.10
CA ASN A 414 6.19 28.90 8.12
C ASN A 414 5.56 29.62 6.92
N ALA A 415 5.63 29.02 5.75
CA ALA A 415 5.10 29.57 4.50
C ALA A 415 3.56 29.55 4.43
N THR A 416 2.91 28.59 5.11
CA THR A 416 1.50 28.28 4.85
C THR A 416 0.56 28.54 6.01
N PHE A 417 1.06 28.65 7.24
CA PHE A 417 0.24 28.78 8.44
C PHE A 417 -0.77 29.94 8.38
N ASP A 418 -0.33 31.13 7.94
CA ASP A 418 -1.20 32.31 7.88
C ASP A 418 -2.29 32.23 6.80
N MET A 419 -2.23 31.23 5.90
CA MET A 419 -3.24 31.03 4.86
C MET A 419 -4.57 30.49 5.40
N TYR A 420 -4.55 29.83 6.57
CA TYR A 420 -5.74 29.24 7.16
C TYR A 420 -5.99 29.65 8.62
N SER A 421 -4.96 30.11 9.32
CA SER A 421 -5.06 30.38 10.77
C SER A 421 -5.96 31.55 11.15
N ASN A 422 -6.39 32.36 10.18
CA ASN A 422 -7.34 33.47 10.37
C ASN A 422 -8.79 33.08 10.03
N GLU A 423 -9.02 31.86 9.55
CA GLU A 423 -10.37 31.35 9.29
C GLU A 423 -11.08 31.02 10.61
N GLU A 424 -12.40 31.19 10.65
CA GLU A 424 -13.19 30.85 11.84
C GLU A 424 -13.07 29.38 12.21
N LYS A 425 -13.09 28.51 11.20
CA LYS A 425 -12.90 27.07 11.31
C LYS A 425 -12.12 26.55 10.11
N PHE A 426 -11.13 25.73 10.36
CA PHE A 426 -10.30 25.18 9.30
C PHE A 426 -9.95 23.71 9.46
N VAL A 427 -9.65 23.08 8.32
CA VAL A 427 -8.90 21.84 8.22
C VAL A 427 -7.65 22.11 7.40
N ALA A 428 -6.48 21.80 7.93
CA ALA A 428 -5.21 21.87 7.19
C ALA A 428 -4.60 20.47 7.12
N TYR A 429 -4.38 19.98 5.91
CA TYR A 429 -3.68 18.72 5.64
C TYR A 429 -2.25 19.02 5.19
N TYR A 430 -1.29 18.32 5.78
CA TYR A 430 0.12 18.41 5.45
C TYR A 430 0.66 17.05 5.05
N MET A 431 1.22 16.94 3.84
CA MET A 431 2.08 15.83 3.45
C MET A 431 3.52 16.28 3.57
N SER A 432 4.24 15.76 4.55
CA SER A 432 5.64 16.11 4.81
C SER A 432 6.60 15.38 3.86
N ILE A 433 7.84 15.85 3.75
CA ILE A 433 8.86 15.22 2.91
C ILE A 433 10.26 15.18 3.55
N SER A 434 10.48 15.91 4.64
CA SER A 434 11.81 15.99 5.27
C SER A 434 12.38 14.62 5.68
N GLY A 435 11.50 13.66 6.02
CA GLY A 435 11.84 12.28 6.37
C GLY A 435 12.23 11.36 5.21
N HIS A 436 12.23 11.86 3.97
CA HIS A 436 12.44 11.03 2.78
C HIS A 436 13.88 10.45 2.71
N LEU A 437 14.00 9.22 2.17
CA LEU A 437 15.30 8.64 1.85
C LEU A 437 16.03 9.49 0.77
N GLU A 438 17.38 9.43 0.65
CA GLU A 438 18.29 8.47 1.28
C GLU A 438 18.79 8.96 2.64
N TYR A 439 19.01 8.04 3.58
CA TYR A 439 19.53 8.40 4.91
C TYR A 439 21.04 8.45 4.91
N ASN A 440 21.58 9.59 4.44
CA ASN A 440 22.99 9.93 4.47
C ASN A 440 23.18 11.47 4.52
N PHE A 441 24.39 11.90 4.91
CA PHE A 441 24.67 13.34 5.07
C PHE A 441 25.14 14.05 3.78
N TYR A 442 25.22 13.36 2.65
CA TYR A 442 25.74 13.89 1.38
C TYR A 442 24.60 14.16 0.38
N GLY A 443 23.66 13.25 0.27
CA GLY A 443 22.54 13.31 -0.68
C GLY A 443 21.23 13.82 -0.08
N ASN A 444 21.11 13.87 1.25
CA ASN A 444 19.92 14.29 1.94
C ASN A 444 20.13 15.67 2.61
N ASN A 445 19.39 16.67 2.15
CA ASN A 445 19.52 18.04 2.63
C ASN A 445 19.13 18.20 4.11
N MET A 446 18.06 17.51 4.58
CA MET A 446 17.59 17.63 5.97
C MET A 446 18.53 16.89 6.93
N ALA A 447 19.02 15.71 6.54
CA ALA A 447 20.07 15.01 7.28
C ALA A 447 21.32 15.90 7.45
N ASN A 448 21.78 16.52 6.37
CA ASN A 448 22.96 17.41 6.40
C ASN A 448 22.71 18.65 7.26
N LYS A 449 21.52 19.29 7.15
CA LYS A 449 21.12 20.47 7.93
C LYS A 449 21.19 20.22 9.44
N ASN A 450 20.73 19.06 9.88
CA ASN A 450 20.63 18.71 11.30
C ASN A 450 21.77 17.80 11.79
N LYS A 451 22.81 17.56 10.99
CA LYS A 451 23.94 16.64 11.28
C LYS A 451 24.59 16.87 12.65
N ALA A 452 24.80 18.12 13.03
CA ALA A 452 25.47 18.46 14.29
C ALA A 452 24.66 17.98 15.51
N LEU A 453 23.32 17.93 15.43
CA LEU A 453 22.44 17.55 16.55
C LEU A 453 22.52 16.06 16.88
N VAL A 454 22.97 15.22 15.94
CA VAL A 454 23.09 13.77 16.12
C VAL A 454 24.53 13.30 16.23
N ALA A 455 25.52 14.22 16.12
CA ALA A 455 26.95 13.87 16.03
C ALA A 455 27.43 13.03 17.20
N ASP A 456 27.08 13.39 18.42
CA ASP A 456 27.56 12.74 19.65
C ASP A 456 26.76 11.49 20.04
N THR A 457 25.75 11.11 19.26
CA THR A 457 24.98 9.89 19.52
C THR A 457 25.79 8.63 19.16
N LYS A 458 25.46 7.49 19.76
CA LYS A 458 26.13 6.20 19.50
C LYS A 458 25.52 5.43 18.32
N TYR A 459 24.59 6.00 17.59
CA TYR A 459 23.95 5.35 16.45
C TYR A 459 24.88 5.23 15.24
N SER A 460 24.58 4.31 14.32
CA SER A 460 25.24 4.25 13.03
C SER A 460 24.98 5.52 12.21
N ASP A 461 25.86 5.85 11.26
CA ASP A 461 25.70 7.05 10.43
C ASP A 461 24.36 7.09 9.69
N LYS A 462 23.84 5.94 9.30
CA LYS A 462 22.57 5.80 8.61
C LYS A 462 21.38 6.11 9.53
N ILE A 463 21.40 5.60 10.76
CA ILE A 463 20.40 5.92 11.79
C ILE A 463 20.50 7.40 12.22
N LYS A 464 21.73 7.93 12.39
CA LYS A 464 21.95 9.37 12.64
C LYS A 464 21.32 10.22 11.55
N ALA A 465 21.54 9.87 10.28
CA ALA A 465 20.98 10.62 9.16
C ALA A 465 19.44 10.55 9.14
N TYR A 466 18.86 9.38 9.41
CA TYR A 466 17.40 9.23 9.52
C TYR A 466 16.84 10.11 10.65
N ILE A 467 17.41 10.05 11.86
CA ILE A 467 16.96 10.87 12.99
C ILE A 467 17.12 12.36 12.66
N ALA A 468 18.22 12.76 12.03
CA ALA A 468 18.46 14.13 11.61
C ALA A 468 17.39 14.65 10.62
N CYS A 469 16.85 13.79 9.75
CA CYS A 469 15.71 14.13 8.91
C CYS A 469 14.44 14.37 9.74
N GLN A 470 14.18 13.52 10.73
CA GLN A 470 12.99 13.60 11.58
C GLN A 470 13.06 14.74 12.61
N ILE A 471 14.25 15.23 12.94
CA ILE A 471 14.43 16.47 13.72
C ILE A 471 13.84 17.67 12.97
N GLU A 472 13.84 17.67 11.64
CA GLU A 472 13.18 18.73 10.87
C GLU A 472 11.66 18.71 11.04
N LEU A 473 11.06 17.53 11.04
CA LEU A 473 9.63 17.34 11.36
C LEU A 473 9.32 17.79 12.80
N ASP A 474 10.18 17.44 13.77
CA ASP A 474 10.00 17.86 15.18
C ASP A 474 9.99 19.37 15.32
N LYS A 475 10.92 20.08 14.65
CA LYS A 475 10.98 21.55 14.62
C LYS A 475 9.75 22.16 13.93
N ALA A 476 9.26 21.51 12.86
CA ALA A 476 8.04 21.95 12.19
C ALA A 476 6.81 21.86 13.11
N LEU A 477 6.71 20.79 13.90
CA LEU A 477 5.65 20.62 14.90
C LEU A 477 5.76 21.60 16.05
N GLU A 478 6.98 21.86 16.56
CA GLU A 478 7.23 22.88 17.58
C GLU A 478 6.76 24.25 17.11
N GLU A 479 7.19 24.65 15.90
CA GLU A 479 6.80 25.92 15.30
C GLU A 479 5.29 26.03 15.09
N LEU A 480 4.65 24.96 14.59
CA LEU A 480 3.20 24.91 14.42
C LEU A 480 2.46 25.15 15.74
N ILE A 481 2.89 24.47 16.82
CA ILE A 481 2.30 24.63 18.17
C ILE A 481 2.51 26.06 18.69
N ASN A 482 3.71 26.64 18.50
CA ASN A 482 4.01 27.98 18.91
C ASN A 482 3.13 29.01 18.17
N LYS A 483 2.99 28.89 16.85
CA LYS A 483 2.14 29.76 16.02
C LYS A 483 0.65 29.64 16.40
N LEU A 484 0.15 28.43 16.66
CA LEU A 484 -1.21 28.21 17.17
C LEU A 484 -1.44 28.89 18.52
N LYS A 485 -0.43 28.82 19.41
CA LYS A 485 -0.46 29.49 20.72
C LYS A 485 -0.44 31.00 20.59
N GLU A 486 0.41 31.56 19.72
CA GLU A 486 0.50 33.02 19.48
C GLU A 486 -0.81 33.58 18.90
N LYS A 487 -1.57 32.79 18.14
CA LYS A 487 -2.90 33.16 17.63
C LYS A 487 -4.04 32.88 18.59
N ASP A 488 -3.76 32.30 19.78
CA ASP A 488 -4.76 31.91 20.78
C ASP A 488 -5.79 30.89 20.30
N ILE A 489 -5.39 30.02 19.37
CA ILE A 489 -6.24 28.95 18.77
C ILE A 489 -5.72 27.54 19.07
N LEU A 490 -4.69 27.39 19.91
CA LEU A 490 -4.11 26.09 20.23
C LEU A 490 -5.10 25.16 20.94
N ASP A 491 -5.89 25.71 21.90
CA ASP A 491 -6.89 24.95 22.64
C ASP A 491 -8.06 24.51 21.74
N ASP A 492 -8.32 25.22 20.65
CA ASP A 492 -9.36 24.93 19.69
C ASP A 492 -8.86 24.09 18.49
N THR A 493 -7.64 23.57 18.56
CA THR A 493 -7.05 22.78 17.47
C THR A 493 -6.69 21.38 17.93
N VAL A 494 -6.98 20.41 17.05
CA VAL A 494 -6.58 19.00 17.18
C VAL A 494 -5.49 18.72 16.15
N ILE A 495 -4.40 18.09 16.57
CA ILE A 495 -3.31 17.63 15.69
C ILE A 495 -3.37 16.12 15.60
N VAL A 496 -3.44 15.61 14.37
CA VAL A 496 -3.36 14.19 14.03
C VAL A 496 -2.12 13.97 13.17
N LEU A 497 -1.25 13.06 13.58
CA LEU A 497 -0.07 12.70 12.80
C LEU A 497 0.05 11.18 12.70
N SER A 498 0.23 10.68 11.50
CA SER A 498 0.57 9.28 11.21
C SER A 498 1.64 9.21 10.13
N ALA A 499 2.36 8.09 10.07
CA ALA A 499 3.25 7.84 8.94
C ALA A 499 2.46 7.39 7.71
N ASP A 500 3.02 7.64 6.53
CA ASP A 500 2.61 7.01 5.27
C ASP A 500 3.08 5.54 5.19
N HIS A 501 4.29 5.25 5.68
CA HIS A 501 4.90 3.93 5.76
C HIS A 501 6.12 3.93 6.69
N TYR A 502 6.71 2.76 6.93
CA TYR A 502 7.98 2.65 7.65
C TYR A 502 9.18 3.15 6.80
N PRO A 503 10.33 3.51 7.41
CA PRO A 503 11.50 4.00 6.69
C PRO A 503 12.23 2.88 5.93
N TYR A 504 11.69 2.44 4.79
CA TYR A 504 12.24 1.33 3.98
C TYR A 504 13.63 1.61 3.37
N GLY A 505 14.14 2.83 3.51
CA GLY A 505 15.54 3.15 3.26
C GLY A 505 16.50 2.56 4.31
N LEU A 506 16.00 2.16 5.50
CA LEU A 506 16.74 1.40 6.51
C LEU A 506 16.58 -0.11 6.27
N THR A 507 17.62 -0.88 6.54
CA THR A 507 17.53 -2.34 6.57
C THR A 507 16.92 -2.83 7.88
N ASN A 508 16.46 -4.10 7.92
CA ASN A 508 16.02 -4.70 9.17
C ASN A 508 17.10 -4.67 10.26
N ASP A 509 18.37 -4.82 9.88
CA ASP A 509 19.50 -4.74 10.81
C ASP A 509 19.69 -3.31 11.35
N ASP A 510 19.54 -2.30 10.50
CA ASP A 510 19.56 -0.89 10.92
C ASP A 510 18.44 -0.64 11.96
N ILE A 511 17.20 -1.05 11.67
CA ILE A 511 16.05 -0.88 12.56
C ILE A 511 16.28 -1.67 13.87
N ASN A 512 16.68 -2.95 13.77
CA ASN A 512 16.88 -3.82 14.92
C ASN A 512 18.02 -3.32 15.85
N SER A 513 18.95 -2.54 15.35
CA SER A 513 20.01 -1.91 16.16
C SER A 513 19.48 -0.87 17.15
N VAL A 514 18.27 -0.34 16.93
CA VAL A 514 17.63 0.71 17.74
C VAL A 514 16.35 0.20 18.38
N THR A 515 15.53 -0.51 17.63
CA THR A 515 14.26 -1.08 18.09
C THR A 515 14.28 -2.58 17.78
N PRO A 516 14.32 -3.44 18.81
CA PRO A 516 14.35 -4.90 18.61
C PRO A 516 13.16 -5.38 17.78
N LEU A 517 13.45 -6.20 16.77
CA LEU A 517 12.45 -6.84 15.91
C LEU A 517 12.36 -8.33 16.29
N GLU A 518 11.26 -8.74 16.90
CA GLU A 518 10.98 -10.15 17.21
C GLU A 518 10.49 -10.89 15.95
N ASP A 519 9.63 -10.24 15.18
CA ASP A 519 9.14 -10.71 13.89
C ASP A 519 9.21 -9.56 12.89
N ALA A 520 10.35 -9.43 12.20
CA ALA A 520 10.62 -8.33 11.28
C ALA A 520 9.53 -8.14 10.22
N LYS A 521 8.84 -9.23 9.81
CA LYS A 521 7.75 -9.15 8.83
C LYS A 521 6.62 -8.22 9.27
N PHE A 522 6.32 -8.17 10.56
CA PHE A 522 5.24 -7.38 11.12
C PHE A 522 5.76 -6.15 11.88
N ASP A 523 6.84 -6.31 12.64
CA ASP A 523 7.28 -5.31 13.60
C ASP A 523 7.85 -4.05 12.93
N ILE A 524 8.38 -4.15 11.70
CA ILE A 524 8.80 -2.99 10.91
C ILE A 524 7.65 -2.02 10.59
N HIS A 525 6.40 -2.51 10.58
CA HIS A 525 5.21 -1.69 10.34
C HIS A 525 4.64 -1.08 11.62
N LYS A 526 5.11 -1.49 12.81
CA LYS A 526 4.66 -0.92 14.08
C LYS A 526 5.05 0.54 14.17
N ASN A 527 4.10 1.40 14.54
CA ASN A 527 4.30 2.84 14.49
C ASN A 527 3.57 3.57 15.62
N ASN A 528 3.71 4.89 15.67
CA ASN A 528 2.95 5.78 16.54
C ASN A 528 1.88 6.50 15.71
N LEU A 529 0.67 6.56 16.27
CA LEU A 529 -0.38 7.48 15.85
C LEU A 529 -0.48 8.57 16.93
N ILE A 530 -0.42 9.82 16.53
CA ILE A 530 -0.63 10.99 17.39
C ILE A 530 -2.04 11.51 17.12
N ILE A 531 -2.86 11.58 18.18
CA ILE A 531 -4.12 12.34 18.21
C ILE A 531 -4.05 13.20 19.48
N TRP A 532 -3.79 14.48 19.31
CA TRP A 532 -3.46 15.39 20.40
C TRP A 532 -4.23 16.71 20.31
N SER A 533 -4.61 17.24 21.46
CA SER A 533 -5.07 18.62 21.66
C SER A 533 -4.52 19.14 22.98
N ASN A 534 -4.18 20.41 23.05
CA ASN A 534 -3.66 21.04 24.27
C ASN A 534 -4.65 20.95 25.46
N THR A 535 -5.93 20.75 25.16
CA THR A 535 -6.97 20.54 26.21
C THR A 535 -6.94 19.15 26.85
N MET A 536 -6.20 18.19 26.29
CA MET A 536 -6.03 16.85 26.85
C MET A 536 -4.99 16.87 27.98
N LYS A 537 -5.46 16.90 29.20
CA LYS A 537 -4.59 16.99 30.41
C LYS A 537 -4.00 15.67 30.87
N LYS A 538 -4.51 14.54 30.36
CA LYS A 538 -4.07 13.18 30.73
C LYS A 538 -3.81 12.36 29.48
N ASN A 539 -2.80 11.50 29.56
CA ASN A 539 -2.57 10.46 28.57
C ASN A 539 -3.71 9.43 28.61
N ILE A 540 -4.21 9.07 27.43
CA ILE A 540 -5.23 8.03 27.25
C ILE A 540 -4.58 6.89 26.47
N LYS A 541 -4.21 5.82 27.20
CA LYS A 541 -3.56 4.66 26.60
C LYS A 541 -4.59 3.75 25.93
N ILE A 542 -4.33 3.38 24.69
CA ILE A 542 -5.13 2.48 23.86
C ILE A 542 -4.25 1.32 23.39
N ASP A 543 -4.55 0.13 23.88
CA ASP A 543 -3.79 -1.10 23.58
C ASP A 543 -4.37 -1.92 22.43
N LYS A 544 -5.49 -1.47 21.85
CA LYS A 544 -6.14 -2.14 20.74
C LYS A 544 -5.24 -2.16 19.50
N ILE A 545 -5.20 -3.29 18.81
CA ILE A 545 -4.55 -3.44 17.51
C ILE A 545 -5.30 -2.58 16.49
N ALA A 546 -4.56 -1.73 15.77
CA ALA A 546 -5.12 -0.78 14.82
C ALA A 546 -4.11 -0.44 13.71
N GLU A 547 -4.60 0.09 12.61
CA GLU A 547 -3.78 0.49 11.47
C GLU A 547 -4.22 1.81 10.83
N SER A 548 -3.49 2.24 9.80
CA SER A 548 -3.77 3.49 9.08
C SER A 548 -5.18 3.59 8.50
N LEU A 549 -5.84 2.47 8.15
CA LEU A 549 -7.25 2.45 7.71
C LEU A 549 -8.22 2.97 8.77
N ASP A 550 -7.86 2.81 10.03
CA ASP A 550 -8.74 3.10 11.18
C ASP A 550 -8.69 4.58 11.60
N ILE A 551 -7.78 5.38 11.02
CA ILE A 551 -7.60 6.80 11.40
C ILE A 551 -8.85 7.61 11.03
N LEU A 552 -9.29 7.54 9.78
CA LEU A 552 -10.43 8.33 9.29
C LEU A 552 -11.69 8.09 10.13
N PRO A 553 -12.21 6.86 10.32
CA PRO A 553 -13.40 6.63 11.13
C PRO A 553 -13.23 7.06 12.59
N THR A 554 -12.02 6.96 13.16
CA THR A 554 -11.71 7.40 14.51
C THR A 554 -11.84 8.93 14.63
N ILE A 555 -11.30 9.68 13.69
CA ILE A 555 -11.39 11.14 13.68
C ILE A 555 -12.83 11.60 13.44
N LEU A 556 -13.56 10.99 12.51
CA LEU A 556 -14.97 11.30 12.29
C LEU A 556 -15.79 11.12 13.58
N ASN A 557 -15.58 10.02 14.30
CA ASN A 557 -16.23 9.77 15.59
C ASN A 557 -15.82 10.78 16.67
N LEU A 558 -14.52 11.09 16.80
CA LEU A 558 -14.03 12.08 17.78
C LEU A 558 -14.58 13.48 17.53
N PHE A 559 -14.81 13.86 16.27
CA PHE A 559 -15.45 15.14 15.93
C PHE A 559 -16.99 15.10 16.01
N GLY A 560 -17.59 13.93 16.28
CA GLY A 560 -19.03 13.75 16.33
C GLY A 560 -19.72 13.98 14.97
N ILE A 561 -19.01 13.67 13.90
CA ILE A 561 -19.52 13.75 12.53
C ILE A 561 -20.45 12.56 12.30
N ASN A 562 -21.59 12.82 11.66
CA ASN A 562 -22.47 11.75 11.22
C ASN A 562 -21.87 11.02 10.01
N TYR A 563 -21.70 9.71 10.10
CA TYR A 563 -21.21 8.86 9.03
C TYR A 563 -21.69 7.42 9.20
N ASP A 564 -21.75 6.69 8.11
CA ASP A 564 -22.06 5.26 8.16
C ASP A 564 -20.77 4.43 8.20
N SER A 565 -20.45 3.85 9.35
CA SER A 565 -19.24 3.06 9.57
C SER A 565 -19.18 1.76 8.75
N ARG A 566 -20.31 1.32 8.16
CA ARG A 566 -20.37 0.18 7.25
C ARG A 566 -19.70 0.51 5.91
N LEU A 567 -19.71 1.79 5.51
CA LEU A 567 -19.14 2.28 4.25
C LEU A 567 -17.61 2.44 4.28
N LEU A 568 -16.97 2.28 5.45
CA LEU A 568 -15.53 2.39 5.63
C LEU A 568 -14.91 1.01 5.93
N ILE A 569 -13.75 0.73 5.32
CA ILE A 569 -13.03 -0.54 5.52
C ILE A 569 -12.40 -0.60 6.92
N GLY A 570 -11.76 0.50 7.37
CA GLY A 570 -11.28 0.67 8.74
C GLY A 570 -12.43 0.87 9.72
N LYS A 571 -12.13 0.75 10.99
CA LYS A 571 -13.09 0.90 12.09
C LYS A 571 -12.56 1.90 13.13
N ASP A 572 -13.46 2.59 13.83
CA ASP A 572 -13.05 3.48 14.93
C ASP A 572 -12.23 2.69 15.96
N ILE A 573 -10.98 3.12 16.19
CA ILE A 573 -10.06 2.49 17.14
C ILE A 573 -10.64 2.49 18.55
N LEU A 574 -11.43 3.50 18.88
CA LEU A 574 -11.99 3.73 20.22
C LEU A 574 -13.32 2.97 20.44
N SER A 575 -13.85 2.33 19.41
CA SER A 575 -15.04 1.47 19.50
C SER A 575 -14.72 0.12 20.14
N ASP A 576 -15.75 -0.71 20.36
CA ASP A 576 -15.61 -2.09 20.90
C ASP A 576 -15.34 -3.16 19.83
N THR A 577 -15.19 -2.77 18.56
CA THR A 577 -14.88 -3.71 17.47
C THR A 577 -13.46 -4.27 17.60
N ASP A 578 -13.26 -5.52 17.21
CA ASP A 578 -11.93 -6.15 17.18
C ASP A 578 -11.02 -5.44 16.15
N GLY A 579 -9.75 -5.29 16.50
CA GLY A 579 -8.74 -4.72 15.62
C GLY A 579 -8.23 -5.74 14.59
N LEU A 580 -7.90 -5.24 13.39
CA LEU A 580 -7.34 -6.03 12.30
C LEU A 580 -6.33 -5.17 11.54
N VAL A 581 -5.07 -5.62 11.47
CA VAL A 581 -4.03 -5.05 10.62
C VAL A 581 -3.88 -5.89 9.37
N ILE A 582 -3.82 -5.28 8.20
CA ILE A 582 -3.74 -5.97 6.90
C ILE A 582 -2.49 -5.49 6.15
N LEU A 583 -1.58 -6.41 5.82
CA LEU A 583 -0.43 -6.10 4.99
C LEU A 583 -0.73 -6.29 3.50
N ASN A 584 0.08 -5.67 2.64
CA ASN A 584 -0.06 -5.72 1.19
C ASN A 584 -0.06 -7.15 0.60
N ASP A 585 0.61 -8.09 1.26
CA ASP A 585 0.70 -9.51 0.85
C ASP A 585 -0.40 -10.41 1.47
N ARG A 586 -1.44 -9.83 2.07
CA ARG A 586 -2.55 -10.49 2.77
C ARG A 586 -2.15 -11.13 4.10
N SER A 587 -0.94 -10.87 4.61
CA SER A 587 -0.62 -11.15 6.00
C SER A 587 -1.44 -10.23 6.91
N TRP A 588 -1.73 -10.69 8.14
CA TRP A 588 -2.57 -9.91 9.04
C TRP A 588 -2.24 -10.14 10.51
N ILE A 589 -2.67 -9.19 11.36
CA ILE A 589 -2.55 -9.23 12.82
C ILE A 589 -3.92 -9.02 13.44
N THR A 590 -4.25 -9.83 14.44
CA THR A 590 -5.42 -9.68 15.32
C THR A 590 -5.01 -9.90 16.76
N LYS A 591 -5.92 -9.67 17.72
CA LYS A 591 -5.69 -9.97 19.14
C LYS A 591 -5.29 -11.44 19.40
N TYR A 592 -5.70 -12.37 18.56
CA TYR A 592 -5.39 -13.79 18.70
C TYR A 592 -4.04 -14.18 18.12
N GLY A 593 -3.53 -13.45 17.11
CA GLY A 593 -2.25 -13.83 16.49
C GLY A 593 -1.93 -13.11 15.20
N LYS A 594 -0.76 -13.49 14.66
CA LYS A 594 -0.21 -13.02 13.40
C LYS A 594 -0.28 -14.13 12.35
N TYR A 595 -0.78 -13.85 11.16
CA TYR A 595 -0.75 -14.78 10.03
C TYR A 595 0.16 -14.26 8.92
N ASN A 596 1.16 -15.05 8.59
CA ASN A 596 2.06 -14.77 7.47
C ASN A 596 1.57 -15.51 6.23
N ALA A 597 1.02 -14.79 5.25
CA ALA A 597 0.49 -15.35 4.01
C ALA A 597 1.58 -16.02 3.16
N SER A 598 2.80 -15.48 3.17
CA SER A 598 3.92 -16.03 2.41
C SER A 598 4.32 -17.43 2.87
N THR A 599 4.31 -17.69 4.17
CA THR A 599 4.64 -19.00 4.75
C THR A 599 3.40 -19.84 5.06
N GLN A 600 2.22 -19.23 5.04
CA GLN A 600 0.94 -19.80 5.47
C GLN A 600 0.98 -20.26 6.96
N LYS A 601 1.75 -19.53 7.78
CA LYS A 601 1.92 -19.83 9.20
C LYS A 601 1.12 -18.85 10.05
N PHE A 602 0.35 -19.37 10.97
CA PHE A 602 -0.27 -18.60 12.05
C PHE A 602 0.58 -18.77 13.32
N THR A 603 0.83 -17.63 14.01
CA THR A 603 1.53 -17.60 15.30
C THR A 603 0.59 -16.95 16.32
N SER A 604 0.22 -17.67 17.37
CA SER A 604 -0.64 -17.13 18.45
C SER A 604 0.07 -16.01 19.22
N LEU A 605 -0.67 -15.00 19.62
CA LEU A 605 -0.28 -13.93 20.54
C LEU A 605 -1.00 -14.01 21.89
N THR A 606 -1.80 -15.04 22.10
CA THR A 606 -2.61 -15.25 23.32
C THR A 606 -2.54 -16.71 23.75
N GLU A 607 -2.83 -16.96 25.03
CA GLU A 607 -3.05 -18.28 25.59
C GLU A 607 -4.55 -18.69 25.52
N GLU A 608 -5.44 -17.77 25.11
CA GLU A 608 -6.85 -18.05 24.91
C GLU A 608 -7.06 -19.07 23.80
N GLU A 609 -8.12 -19.85 23.91
CA GLU A 609 -8.51 -20.80 22.87
C GLU A 609 -8.90 -20.06 21.58
N ILE A 610 -8.24 -20.43 20.49
CA ILE A 610 -8.48 -19.81 19.18
C ILE A 610 -9.75 -20.43 18.59
N PRO A 611 -10.74 -19.62 18.17
CA PRO A 611 -11.99 -20.14 17.59
C PRO A 611 -11.74 -21.07 16.40
N GLU A 612 -12.57 -22.09 16.27
CA GLU A 612 -12.49 -23.04 15.15
C GLU A 612 -12.56 -22.31 13.80
N ASN A 613 -11.73 -22.73 12.85
CA ASN A 613 -11.61 -22.11 11.52
C ASN A 613 -11.25 -20.62 11.51
N TYR A 614 -10.73 -20.08 12.62
CA TYR A 614 -10.41 -18.66 12.78
C TYR A 614 -9.55 -18.10 11.63
N VAL A 615 -8.44 -18.77 11.33
CA VAL A 615 -7.50 -18.33 10.28
C VAL A 615 -8.20 -18.24 8.92
N ASN A 616 -9.03 -19.23 8.57
CA ASN A 616 -9.77 -19.21 7.31
C ASN A 616 -10.78 -18.06 7.26
N LYS A 617 -11.50 -17.81 8.36
CA LYS A 617 -12.46 -16.71 8.47
C LYS A 617 -11.78 -15.35 8.29
N ILE A 618 -10.63 -15.12 8.97
CA ILE A 618 -9.89 -13.85 8.80
C ILE A 618 -9.34 -13.73 7.37
N ASN A 619 -8.82 -14.81 6.78
CA ASN A 619 -8.38 -14.80 5.39
C ASN A 619 -9.50 -14.41 4.41
N GLU A 620 -10.74 -14.88 4.65
CA GLU A 620 -11.92 -14.50 3.86
C GLU A 620 -12.28 -13.02 4.05
N ILE A 621 -12.26 -12.52 5.28
CA ILE A 621 -12.49 -11.10 5.59
C ILE A 621 -11.46 -10.22 4.88
N VAL A 622 -10.18 -10.56 4.99
CA VAL A 622 -9.09 -9.82 4.35
C VAL A 622 -9.26 -9.82 2.82
N ALA A 623 -9.53 -11.00 2.22
CA ALA A 623 -9.77 -11.09 0.78
C ALA A 623 -10.95 -10.22 0.33
N ASN A 624 -12.06 -10.25 1.07
CA ASN A 624 -13.24 -9.44 0.75
C ASN A 624 -12.98 -7.94 0.90
N LYS A 625 -12.25 -7.51 1.93
CA LYS A 625 -11.89 -6.08 2.12
C LYS A 625 -11.10 -5.53 0.91
N PHE A 626 -10.16 -6.28 0.34
CA PHE A 626 -9.47 -5.90 -0.89
C PHE A 626 -10.42 -5.80 -2.09
N VAL A 627 -11.30 -6.78 -2.26
CA VAL A 627 -12.28 -6.79 -3.37
C VAL A 627 -13.24 -5.61 -3.24
N ILE A 628 -13.77 -5.35 -2.04
CA ILE A 628 -14.71 -4.26 -1.78
C ILE A 628 -14.04 -2.91 -2.01
N SER A 629 -12.83 -2.68 -1.46
CA SER A 629 -12.08 -1.43 -1.69
C SER A 629 -11.84 -1.17 -3.18
N LYS A 630 -11.41 -2.21 -3.91
CA LYS A 630 -11.22 -2.16 -5.36
C LYS A 630 -12.53 -1.78 -6.07
N ASN A 631 -13.63 -2.44 -5.74
CA ASN A 631 -14.90 -2.22 -6.41
C ASN A 631 -15.50 -0.83 -6.07
N ILE A 632 -15.35 -0.35 -4.83
CA ILE A 632 -15.70 1.04 -4.45
C ILE A 632 -14.95 2.04 -5.34
N LEU A 633 -13.64 1.85 -5.52
CA LEU A 633 -12.81 2.70 -6.37
C LEU A 633 -13.22 2.60 -7.85
N ASP A 634 -13.41 1.39 -8.37
CA ASP A 634 -13.66 1.15 -9.80
C ASP A 634 -15.05 1.63 -10.26
N THR A 635 -16.06 1.52 -9.39
CA THR A 635 -17.46 1.85 -9.70
C THR A 635 -17.87 3.25 -9.28
N ASN A 636 -17.00 4.00 -8.58
CA ASN A 636 -17.40 5.25 -7.92
C ASN A 636 -18.61 5.04 -6.98
N TYR A 637 -18.51 3.99 -6.14
CA TYR A 637 -19.64 3.42 -5.39
C TYR A 637 -20.41 4.43 -4.55
N TYR A 638 -19.75 5.36 -3.89
CA TYR A 638 -20.43 6.32 -3.02
C TYR A 638 -21.45 7.21 -3.78
N LYS A 639 -21.23 7.45 -5.09
CA LYS A 639 -22.21 8.15 -5.93
C LYS A 639 -23.50 7.36 -6.14
N HIS A 640 -23.45 6.03 -6.01
CA HIS A 640 -24.63 5.16 -6.10
C HIS A 640 -25.40 5.09 -4.78
N VAL A 641 -24.71 5.32 -3.65
CA VAL A 641 -25.34 5.35 -2.32
C VAL A 641 -25.98 6.70 -2.04
N PHE A 642 -25.18 7.75 -2.22
CA PHE A 642 -25.62 9.13 -2.03
C PHE A 642 -26.01 9.68 -3.41
N LYS A 643 -27.25 9.48 -3.82
CA LYS A 643 -27.76 10.08 -5.06
C LYS A 643 -27.60 11.59 -4.92
N GLU A 644 -26.58 12.18 -5.52
CA GLU A 644 -26.49 13.62 -5.67
C GLU A 644 -27.76 14.06 -6.42
N GLU A 645 -28.58 14.86 -5.77
CA GLU A 645 -29.56 15.71 -6.47
C GLU A 645 -28.72 16.60 -7.40
N GLN A 646 -28.87 16.38 -8.72
CA GLN A 646 -28.24 17.17 -9.77
C GLN A 646 -28.78 18.58 -9.77
#